data_045c059339d97582204f8ab6e4e1c718
#
_entry.id   045c059339d97582204f8ab6e4e1c718
#
_cell.length_a   1.000
_cell.length_b   1.000
_cell.length_c   1.000
_cell.angle_alpha   90.00
_cell.angle_beta   90.00
_cell.angle_gamma   90.00
#
_symmetry.space_group_name_H-M   'P 1'
#
loop_
_entity.id
_entity.type
_entity.pdbx_description
1 polymer ?
#
loop_
_entity_poly.entity_id
_entity_poly.type
_entity_poly.pdbx_seq_one_letter_code
_entity_poly.pdbx_strand_id
1 'polypeptide(L)'
;MLRRRLKDIATIARCIGAVVLLAVLPEPAAADLVDYLGKPIVSVEFDVRGRDMDDAPLLALVDTQPGGVLSMRSVRESVAHLGSIGQFDNVIVHAEARTGGVALVYQLAPAQIIGGIDFNGLPGDSGVSAGNLRRDIEDRFGPSPPPDSGQDIAALVQEQLRVRGYLSARVAAGVRPDEGGGAGRIQLEIAPGPRARIRTIAIDEAPGVPPGALRGRLDLDVGDPYMPNELSTRIEAYLTDRREAGHYEARVTLEARFEDNDSAVALSFTVVDGPRFLVRFAGDPLPDDDREALVPIATERAADLDLLEDSTIRIQEYLQSRGYRDATAPYAIERSAQETVIVFMVTRGLLYRISDVEVAGNVSVPMDPLRAQLRLQPGQPLDPVVLDGDVAAVEEVYRRQGFAGVTVRSGIDAVDTGSSLSGETNVIVRILIQEGVRTEVASVRINGAEGLSESDLRMSAGLAAGEPFVLADMAVGRDALEQYLRNQGYERATVTADPGLSDDGTRADVVFEVVEGPQLRVDHVIIIGNRRTRTDTIAQQVTLGSGDPLDAGAILESQRRLAALGLFRRVRITPLAHDDETTRDLLVTVEEAPVTTLGYGGGLEAGQETTAEEGGTAGDRIEIRPRAFFEIGRRNLFGKNRSISLFTRLSFRSAVSPGAPGEGDSGGSPFGFVEYRVLGTFREPAVFGSNADAFLSGTAEQQRRPSFSFTRRAFSAEVARALGSRFGLSGNYQIQRTQLFDERFTEDVRLIDRLFPQVRLSSFSTSAVRDTRDDQLNPTSGHYASVNVQLAARRIGSEVGFVRSFLTGQWFRQLPGRSGVVVATSARVGLADGFQRVVTRRDGTGSPILGPDGQPIVDVVDDLPASERFFAGGDTTVRGFALDQLGTPATLAEDGFPLGGNAVAIFNAELRVPLFGGLGVVGFVDGGNVFARTSDFDLGELRGAVGFGVRYASPVGPIRVDLGFKTDRRNLASGKPERLTALHVSLGQAF
;
A
#
# COMPACT_ATOMS: atom_id res chain seq x y z
N MET A 1 -43.46 58.48 51.62
CA MET A 1 -43.80 57.50 50.62
C MET A 1 -44.33 58.06 49.29
N LEU A 2 -44.77 59.35 49.26
CA LEU A 2 -45.36 59.96 48.05
C LEU A 2 -44.33 60.52 47.05
N ARG A 3 -43.07 60.80 47.45
CA ARG A 3 -42.02 61.32 46.54
C ARG A 3 -41.27 60.29 45.75
N ARG A 4 -41.38 58.99 46.05
CA ARG A 4 -40.77 57.88 45.24
C ARG A 4 -41.66 57.41 44.08
N ARG A 5 -42.97 57.44 44.18
CA ARG A 5 -43.96 57.08 43.15
C ARG A 5 -44.05 58.07 41.99
N LEU A 6 -43.72 59.35 42.18
CA LEU A 6 -43.74 60.38 41.14
C LEU A 6 -42.49 60.34 40.23
N LYS A 7 -41.34 59.75 40.68
CA LYS A 7 -40.15 59.56 39.83
C LYS A 7 -40.28 58.33 38.87
N ASP A 8 -40.99 57.32 39.31
CA ASP A 8 -41.20 56.10 38.51
C ASP A 8 -42.18 56.33 37.37
N ILE A 9 -43.19 57.19 37.54
CA ILE A 9 -44.14 57.57 36.47
C ILE A 9 -43.50 58.50 35.45
N ALA A 10 -42.57 59.36 35.82
CA ALA A 10 -41.84 60.21 34.88
C ALA A 10 -40.81 59.46 34.06
N THR A 11 -40.27 58.34 34.58
CA THR A 11 -39.31 57.41 33.83
C THR A 11 -40.09 56.54 32.88
N ILE A 12 -41.26 56.04 33.27
CA ILE A 12 -42.12 55.23 32.38
C ILE A 12 -42.69 56.07 31.23
N ALA A 13 -43.07 57.35 31.50
CA ALA A 13 -43.50 58.22 30.44
C ALA A 13 -42.43 58.65 29.44
N ARG A 14 -41.13 58.68 29.86
CA ARG A 14 -39.99 58.91 28.96
C ARG A 14 -39.61 57.66 28.14
N CYS A 15 -39.78 56.49 28.71
CA CYS A 15 -39.55 55.26 27.97
C CYS A 15 -40.67 54.98 26.95
N ILE A 16 -41.90 55.26 27.24
CA ILE A 16 -43.01 55.12 26.30
C ILE A 16 -42.93 56.18 25.19
N GLY A 17 -42.49 57.39 25.44
CA GLY A 17 -42.28 58.46 24.45
C GLY A 17 -41.11 58.14 23.51
N ALA A 18 -40.06 57.46 23.99
CA ALA A 18 -38.92 56.98 23.13
C ALA A 18 -39.29 55.77 22.28
N VAL A 19 -40.15 54.87 22.80
CA VAL A 19 -40.63 53.72 22.03
C VAL A 19 -41.66 54.13 20.96
N VAL A 20 -42.44 55.10 21.19
CA VAL A 20 -43.41 55.60 20.17
C VAL A 20 -42.73 56.50 19.12
N LEU A 21 -41.61 57.17 19.43
CA LEU A 21 -40.82 57.91 18.45
C LEU A 21 -39.91 57.04 17.58
N LEU A 22 -39.59 55.84 18.02
CA LEU A 22 -38.86 54.81 17.20
C LEU A 22 -39.78 53.97 16.29
N ALA A 23 -41.12 54.07 16.52
CA ALA A 23 -42.11 53.30 15.72
C ALA A 23 -42.69 54.09 14.52
N VAL A 24 -42.15 55.26 14.18
CA VAL A 24 -42.60 56.08 13.06
C VAL A 24 -41.43 56.58 12.18
N LEU A 25 -40.31 55.83 12.18
CA LEU A 25 -39.42 55.89 11.05
C LEU A 25 -40.01 54.94 10.01
N PRO A 26 -40.29 55.37 8.72
CA PRO A 26 -40.61 54.42 7.68
C PRO A 26 -39.45 53.46 7.55
N GLU A 27 -39.70 52.19 7.73
CA GLU A 27 -38.79 51.16 7.22
C GLU A 27 -38.52 51.55 5.76
N PRO A 28 -37.26 51.66 5.35
CA PRO A 28 -37.00 51.80 3.93
C PRO A 28 -37.69 50.61 3.26
N ALA A 29 -38.64 50.88 2.36
CA ALA A 29 -39.31 49.86 1.58
C ALA A 29 -38.19 49.02 1.04
N ALA A 30 -38.09 47.73 1.45
CA ALA A 30 -37.13 46.83 0.94
C ALA A 30 -37.41 46.72 -0.55
N ALA A 31 -36.62 47.45 -1.34
CA ALA A 31 -36.72 47.34 -2.78
C ALA A 31 -36.32 45.92 -3.14
N ASP A 32 -37.10 45.25 -3.96
CA ASP A 32 -36.81 43.92 -4.42
C ASP A 32 -35.48 43.95 -5.23
N LEU A 33 -34.67 42.89 -5.13
CA LEU A 33 -33.42 42.76 -5.89
C LEU A 33 -33.63 43.08 -7.36
N VAL A 34 -34.81 42.77 -7.90
CA VAL A 34 -35.21 42.99 -9.29
C VAL A 34 -35.19 44.49 -9.66
N ASP A 35 -35.39 45.40 -8.73
CA ASP A 35 -35.38 46.86 -8.98
C ASP A 35 -33.96 47.41 -9.21
N TYR A 36 -32.98 46.64 -8.91
CA TYR A 36 -31.56 47.01 -9.06
C TYR A 36 -30.86 46.37 -10.24
N LEU A 37 -31.52 45.48 -11.01
CA LEU A 37 -30.94 44.84 -12.16
C LEU A 37 -30.41 45.84 -13.19
N GLY A 38 -29.22 45.58 -13.76
CA GLY A 38 -28.53 46.43 -14.74
C GLY A 38 -27.80 47.64 -14.12
N LYS A 39 -27.80 47.79 -12.77
CA LYS A 39 -27.00 48.84 -12.11
C LYS A 39 -25.58 48.34 -11.81
N PRO A 40 -24.56 49.21 -11.75
CA PRO A 40 -23.21 48.80 -11.38
C PRO A 40 -23.15 48.42 -9.89
N ILE A 41 -22.40 47.34 -9.60
CA ILE A 41 -22.11 46.88 -8.23
C ILE A 41 -21.00 47.75 -7.63
N VAL A 42 -21.27 48.41 -6.53
CA VAL A 42 -20.30 49.30 -5.86
C VAL A 42 -19.51 48.57 -4.79
N SER A 43 -20.15 47.71 -4.01
CA SER A 43 -19.51 46.87 -2.99
C SER A 43 -20.22 45.52 -2.85
N VAL A 44 -19.44 44.52 -2.42
CA VAL A 44 -19.94 43.21 -2.02
C VAL A 44 -19.45 42.97 -0.59
N GLU A 45 -20.36 42.76 0.32
CA GLU A 45 -20.12 42.57 1.76
C GLU A 45 -20.69 41.22 2.21
N PHE A 46 -20.01 40.55 3.15
CA PHE A 46 -20.45 39.26 3.69
C PHE A 46 -20.81 39.40 5.16
N ASP A 47 -22.04 39.13 5.52
CA ASP A 47 -22.52 39.05 6.89
C ASP A 47 -22.63 37.58 7.32
N VAL A 48 -21.60 37.09 7.99
CA VAL A 48 -21.58 35.70 8.49
C VAL A 48 -22.07 35.73 9.94
N ARG A 49 -23.29 35.28 10.19
CA ARG A 49 -23.93 35.34 11.53
C ARG A 49 -23.00 34.74 12.60
N GLY A 50 -22.50 35.59 13.50
CA GLY A 50 -21.73 35.20 14.70
C GLY A 50 -20.27 34.83 14.47
N ARG A 51 -19.70 35.13 13.30
CA ARG A 51 -18.26 34.89 13.00
C ARG A 51 -17.67 36.07 12.25
N ASP A 52 -16.49 36.48 12.70
CA ASP A 52 -15.63 37.40 11.97
C ASP A 52 -14.81 36.55 10.98
N MET A 53 -15.12 36.59 9.68
CA MET A 53 -14.40 35.85 8.62
C MET A 53 -13.73 36.86 7.69
N ASP A 54 -12.59 36.45 7.12
CA ASP A 54 -11.93 37.21 6.06
C ASP A 54 -12.79 37.17 4.78
N ASP A 55 -13.19 38.34 4.28
CA ASP A 55 -14.04 38.46 3.10
C ASP A 55 -13.33 38.09 1.79
N ALA A 56 -12.00 38.11 1.77
CA ALA A 56 -11.24 37.88 0.55
C ALA A 56 -11.45 36.48 -0.11
N PRO A 57 -11.51 35.37 0.67
CA PRO A 57 -11.83 34.03 0.11
C PRO A 57 -13.29 33.96 -0.38
N LEU A 58 -14.24 34.64 0.30
CA LEU A 58 -15.65 34.61 -0.10
C LEU A 58 -15.87 35.45 -1.36
N LEU A 59 -15.17 36.59 -1.49
CA LEU A 59 -15.22 37.43 -2.67
C LEU A 59 -14.74 36.72 -3.93
N ALA A 60 -13.78 35.79 -3.81
CA ALA A 60 -13.30 34.98 -4.92
C ALA A 60 -14.31 33.92 -5.39
N LEU A 61 -15.34 33.60 -4.56
CA LEU A 61 -16.38 32.61 -4.84
C LEU A 61 -17.66 33.22 -5.43
N VAL A 62 -17.77 34.54 -5.52
CA VAL A 62 -18.96 35.17 -6.06
C VAL A 62 -18.68 35.84 -7.43
N ASP A 63 -19.61 35.64 -8.37
CA ASP A 63 -19.55 36.26 -9.73
C ASP A 63 -19.97 37.72 -9.70
N THR A 64 -20.59 38.14 -8.59
CA THR A 64 -20.99 39.54 -8.37
C THR A 64 -19.82 40.37 -7.86
N GLN A 65 -18.91 40.76 -8.76
CA GLN A 65 -17.71 41.53 -8.41
C GLN A 65 -17.98 43.05 -8.38
N PRO A 66 -17.33 43.80 -7.49
CA PRO A 66 -17.36 45.27 -7.53
C PRO A 66 -16.89 45.80 -8.89
N GLY A 67 -17.67 46.75 -9.46
CA GLY A 67 -17.44 47.26 -10.80
C GLY A 67 -18.20 46.55 -11.92
N GLY A 68 -18.72 45.36 -11.66
CA GLY A 68 -19.59 44.61 -12.58
C GLY A 68 -21.03 45.18 -12.62
N VAL A 69 -21.86 44.65 -13.51
CA VAL A 69 -23.28 44.97 -13.63
C VAL A 69 -24.11 43.89 -12.95
N LEU A 70 -25.04 44.29 -12.06
CA LEU A 70 -25.89 43.35 -11.36
C LEU A 70 -26.82 42.60 -12.32
N SER A 71 -26.71 41.31 -12.33
CA SER A 71 -27.62 40.39 -13.05
C SER A 71 -28.17 39.31 -12.09
N MET A 72 -29.38 38.80 -12.36
CA MET A 72 -29.95 37.70 -11.58
C MET A 72 -29.18 36.40 -11.85
N ARG A 73 -28.49 36.29 -12.98
CA ARG A 73 -27.63 35.18 -13.31
C ARG A 73 -26.44 35.12 -12.36
N SER A 74 -25.63 36.20 -12.30
CA SER A 74 -24.46 36.27 -11.41
C SER A 74 -24.82 36.14 -9.92
N VAL A 75 -26.01 36.61 -9.49
CA VAL A 75 -26.48 36.40 -8.11
C VAL A 75 -26.80 34.92 -7.86
N ARG A 76 -27.49 34.23 -8.76
CA ARG A 76 -27.80 32.78 -8.62
C ARG A 76 -26.54 31.93 -8.63
N GLU A 77 -25.61 32.21 -9.54
CA GLU A 77 -24.34 31.52 -9.60
C GLU A 77 -23.55 31.74 -8.29
N SER A 78 -23.42 32.97 -7.79
CA SER A 78 -22.79 33.26 -6.51
C SER A 78 -23.45 32.52 -5.32
N VAL A 79 -24.80 32.47 -5.28
CA VAL A 79 -25.53 31.72 -4.23
C VAL A 79 -25.28 30.21 -4.36
N ALA A 80 -25.25 29.67 -5.60
CA ALA A 80 -24.96 28.27 -5.85
C ALA A 80 -23.52 27.91 -5.43
N HIS A 81 -22.54 28.76 -5.74
CA HIS A 81 -21.15 28.59 -5.34
C HIS A 81 -21.00 28.61 -3.81
N LEU A 82 -21.57 29.62 -3.12
CA LEU A 82 -21.54 29.70 -1.66
C LEU A 82 -22.28 28.54 -0.99
N GLY A 83 -23.35 28.03 -1.58
CA GLY A 83 -24.07 26.83 -1.12
C GLY A 83 -23.28 25.54 -1.35
N SER A 84 -22.58 25.44 -2.47
CA SER A 84 -21.82 24.22 -2.84
C SER A 84 -20.63 23.92 -1.93
N ILE A 85 -20.07 24.93 -1.26
CA ILE A 85 -18.97 24.75 -0.29
C ILE A 85 -19.38 24.03 1.00
N GLY A 86 -20.70 23.83 1.24
CA GLY A 86 -21.22 23.10 2.40
C GLY A 86 -20.87 23.72 3.77
N GLN A 87 -20.45 24.99 3.79
CA GLN A 87 -20.15 25.73 5.01
C GLN A 87 -21.33 26.58 5.48
N PHE A 88 -22.34 26.77 4.64
CA PHE A 88 -23.50 27.56 4.89
C PHE A 88 -24.78 26.78 4.64
N ASP A 89 -25.70 26.81 5.61
CA ASP A 89 -27.01 26.17 5.50
C ASP A 89 -27.99 27.03 4.70
N ASN A 90 -27.76 28.36 4.67
CA ASN A 90 -28.56 29.29 3.92
C ASN A 90 -27.75 30.50 3.47
N VAL A 91 -28.03 31.00 2.28
CA VAL A 91 -27.42 32.16 1.66
C VAL A 91 -28.54 33.08 1.20
N ILE A 92 -28.64 34.28 1.80
CA ILE A 92 -29.63 35.30 1.43
C ILE A 92 -28.88 36.52 0.91
N VAL A 93 -29.29 37.05 -0.26
CA VAL A 93 -28.64 38.22 -0.86
C VAL A 93 -29.57 39.43 -0.75
N HIS A 94 -29.07 40.48 -0.13
CA HIS A 94 -29.74 41.77 -0.03
C HIS A 94 -29.04 42.80 -0.93
N ALA A 95 -29.82 43.65 -1.59
CA ALA A 95 -29.30 44.76 -2.37
C ALA A 95 -29.66 46.07 -1.75
N GLU A 96 -28.69 46.93 -1.53
CA GLU A 96 -28.88 48.28 -0.98
C GLU A 96 -28.48 49.35 -1.99
N ALA A 97 -29.31 50.38 -2.16
CA ALA A 97 -28.96 51.52 -3.01
C ALA A 97 -27.78 52.29 -2.40
N ARG A 98 -26.74 52.54 -3.21
CA ARG A 98 -25.58 53.38 -2.86
C ARG A 98 -25.35 54.43 -3.96
N THR A 99 -24.64 55.51 -3.60
CA THR A 99 -24.27 56.54 -4.59
C THR A 99 -23.42 55.93 -5.67
N GLY A 100 -23.96 55.89 -6.92
CA GLY A 100 -23.25 55.33 -8.07
C GLY A 100 -23.61 53.89 -8.44
N GLY A 101 -24.53 53.21 -7.67
CA GLY A 101 -24.95 51.85 -8.00
C GLY A 101 -25.62 51.10 -6.85
N VAL A 102 -25.27 49.82 -6.65
CA VAL A 102 -25.86 48.98 -5.64
C VAL A 102 -24.76 48.29 -4.81
N ALA A 103 -24.95 48.18 -3.50
CA ALA A 103 -24.17 47.32 -2.62
C ALA A 103 -24.92 46.02 -2.41
N LEU A 104 -24.20 44.88 -2.52
CA LEU A 104 -24.73 43.56 -2.26
C LEU A 104 -24.24 43.07 -0.90
N VAL A 105 -25.16 42.60 -0.06
CA VAL A 105 -24.86 42.00 1.23
C VAL A 105 -25.30 40.55 1.20
N TYR A 106 -24.31 39.61 1.23
CA TYR A 106 -24.52 38.17 1.32
C TYR A 106 -24.66 37.81 2.81
N GLN A 107 -25.86 37.53 3.27
CA GLN A 107 -26.10 37.04 4.60
C GLN A 107 -25.96 35.52 4.63
N LEU A 108 -24.92 35.05 5.30
CA LEU A 108 -24.53 33.65 5.33
C LEU A 108 -24.86 33.03 6.69
N ALA A 109 -25.69 31.98 6.69
CA ALA A 109 -25.98 31.20 7.89
C ALA A 109 -24.99 30.04 7.96
N PRO A 110 -24.01 30.02 8.91
CA PRO A 110 -23.02 28.94 8.97
C PRO A 110 -23.69 27.59 9.20
N ALA A 111 -23.24 26.54 8.46
CA ALA A 111 -23.67 25.18 8.68
C ALA A 111 -23.29 24.71 10.09
N GLN A 112 -24.22 24.04 10.77
CA GLN A 112 -23.98 23.51 12.10
C GLN A 112 -23.00 22.32 12.00
N ILE A 113 -21.80 22.50 12.55
CA ILE A 113 -20.80 21.44 12.66
C ILE A 113 -21.09 20.65 13.93
N ILE A 114 -21.18 19.34 13.83
CA ILE A 114 -21.27 18.45 14.99
C ILE A 114 -19.86 18.11 15.49
N GLY A 115 -19.53 18.52 16.71
CA GLY A 115 -18.24 18.30 17.36
C GLY A 115 -18.22 17.11 18.33
N GLY A 116 -19.35 16.42 18.52
CA GLY A 116 -19.41 15.27 19.42
C GLY A 116 -20.77 14.62 19.53
N ILE A 117 -20.79 13.41 20.08
CA ILE A 117 -22.00 12.63 20.30
C ILE A 117 -22.08 12.25 21.79
N ASP A 118 -23.21 12.51 22.42
CA ASP A 118 -23.50 12.15 23.80
C ASP A 118 -24.51 11.01 23.84
N PHE A 119 -24.22 10.02 24.69
CA PHE A 119 -25.04 8.82 24.86
C PHE A 119 -25.65 8.84 26.27
N ASN A 120 -26.95 9.09 26.38
CA ASN A 120 -27.69 9.10 27.62
C ASN A 120 -28.52 7.83 27.76
N GLY A 121 -28.37 7.10 28.86
CA GLY A 121 -29.14 5.88 29.11
C GLY A 121 -28.54 4.60 28.53
N LEU A 122 -27.29 4.58 28.11
CA LEU A 122 -26.60 3.37 27.64
C LEU A 122 -26.43 2.38 28.82
N PRO A 123 -26.94 1.12 28.72
CA PRO A 123 -26.84 0.16 29.81
C PRO A 123 -25.40 -0.33 29.98
N GLY A 124 -24.92 -0.35 31.24
CA GLY A 124 -23.54 -0.71 31.57
C GLY A 124 -23.18 -2.19 31.34
N ASP A 125 -24.20 -3.06 31.32
CA ASP A 125 -24.06 -4.51 31.13
C ASP A 125 -24.34 -4.95 29.66
N SER A 126 -24.51 -4.01 28.74
CA SER A 126 -24.83 -4.32 27.34
C SER A 126 -23.68 -4.95 26.55
N GLY A 127 -22.45 -4.80 27.02
CA GLY A 127 -21.27 -5.11 26.24
C GLY A 127 -21.01 -4.11 25.08
N VAL A 128 -21.78 -3.02 25.04
CA VAL A 128 -21.61 -1.90 24.10
C VAL A 128 -20.99 -0.74 24.84
N SER A 129 -19.81 -0.30 24.45
CA SER A 129 -19.18 0.89 25.03
C SER A 129 -19.46 2.13 24.18
N ALA A 130 -19.63 3.28 24.83
CA ALA A 130 -19.77 4.57 24.14
C ALA A 130 -18.57 4.85 23.20
N GLY A 131 -17.37 4.33 23.53
CA GLY A 131 -16.18 4.47 22.69
C GLY A 131 -16.25 3.65 21.40
N ASN A 132 -16.84 2.44 21.47
CA ASN A 132 -17.05 1.61 20.26
C ASN A 132 -18.11 2.23 19.35
N LEU A 133 -19.25 2.59 19.94
CA LEU A 133 -20.33 3.26 19.18
C LEU A 133 -19.84 4.53 18.49
N ARG A 134 -19.01 5.32 19.18
CA ARG A 134 -18.45 6.54 18.59
C ARG A 134 -17.56 6.22 17.39
N ARG A 135 -16.73 5.19 17.46
CA ARG A 135 -15.91 4.73 16.32
C ARG A 135 -16.77 4.25 15.15
N ASP A 136 -17.77 3.41 15.41
CA ASP A 136 -18.68 2.89 14.38
C ASP A 136 -19.43 4.03 13.67
N ILE A 137 -19.81 5.07 14.44
CA ILE A 137 -20.46 6.28 13.89
C ILE A 137 -19.46 7.11 13.09
N GLU A 138 -18.24 7.32 13.61
CA GLU A 138 -17.16 8.06 12.91
C GLU A 138 -16.74 7.36 11.61
N ASP A 139 -16.68 6.03 11.60
CA ASP A 139 -16.34 5.24 10.41
C ASP A 139 -17.43 5.33 9.33
N ARG A 140 -18.70 5.42 9.71
CA ARG A 140 -19.82 5.47 8.78
C ARG A 140 -20.23 6.88 8.34
N PHE A 141 -20.24 7.85 9.26
CA PHE A 141 -20.73 9.20 9.04
C PHE A 141 -19.62 10.28 9.07
N GLY A 142 -18.36 9.87 9.31
CA GLY A 142 -17.22 10.77 9.47
C GLY A 142 -17.07 11.35 10.88
N PRO A 143 -15.94 12.04 11.15
CA PRO A 143 -15.62 12.58 12.47
C PRO A 143 -16.50 13.78 12.89
N SER A 144 -17.28 14.31 11.95
CA SER A 144 -18.27 15.37 12.16
C SER A 144 -19.52 15.01 11.36
N PRO A 145 -20.40 14.16 11.90
CA PRO A 145 -21.63 13.77 11.22
C PRO A 145 -22.49 15.00 10.86
N PRO A 146 -23.19 14.98 9.73
CA PRO A 146 -24.17 16.03 9.41
C PRO A 146 -25.27 16.11 10.49
N PRO A 147 -25.81 17.29 10.80
CA PRO A 147 -26.86 17.42 11.80
C PRO A 147 -28.12 16.59 11.51
N ASP A 148 -28.46 16.42 10.26
CA ASP A 148 -29.61 15.64 9.76
C ASP A 148 -29.39 14.12 9.86
N SER A 149 -28.15 13.64 10.02
CA SER A 149 -27.84 12.21 10.21
C SER A 149 -28.24 11.66 11.59
N GLY A 150 -28.79 12.50 12.49
CA GLY A 150 -29.14 12.10 13.85
C GLY A 150 -30.06 10.88 13.92
N GLN A 151 -31.06 10.79 13.03
CA GLN A 151 -31.97 9.63 12.98
C GLN A 151 -31.30 8.35 12.52
N ASP A 152 -30.41 8.43 11.53
CA ASP A 152 -29.64 7.29 11.04
C ASP A 152 -28.65 6.78 12.09
N ILE A 153 -28.04 7.69 12.83
CA ILE A 153 -27.18 7.39 13.98
C ILE A 153 -27.99 6.71 15.09
N ALA A 154 -29.19 7.22 15.40
CA ALA A 154 -30.07 6.61 16.37
C ALA A 154 -30.48 5.19 15.95
N ALA A 155 -30.82 4.99 14.68
CA ALA A 155 -31.14 3.66 14.11
C ALA A 155 -29.97 2.69 14.24
N LEU A 156 -28.74 3.13 13.95
CA LEU A 156 -27.51 2.33 14.12
C LEU A 156 -27.34 1.90 15.58
N VAL A 157 -27.43 2.83 16.52
CA VAL A 157 -27.30 2.52 17.96
C VAL A 157 -28.41 1.60 18.43
N GLN A 158 -29.64 1.80 17.97
CA GLN A 158 -30.79 0.96 18.29
C GLN A 158 -30.56 -0.49 17.78
N GLU A 159 -30.04 -0.66 16.58
CA GLU A 159 -29.71 -1.98 16.03
C GLU A 159 -28.59 -2.66 16.80
N GLN A 160 -27.54 -1.94 17.18
CA GLN A 160 -26.46 -2.47 18.03
C GLN A 160 -26.99 -2.97 19.40
N LEU A 161 -27.98 -2.32 19.96
CA LEU A 161 -28.63 -2.75 21.20
C LEU A 161 -29.53 -3.98 20.98
N ARG A 162 -30.27 -4.03 19.86
CA ARG A 162 -31.12 -5.19 19.50
C ARG A 162 -30.29 -6.46 19.35
N VAL A 163 -29.17 -6.37 18.66
CA VAL A 163 -28.22 -7.49 18.47
C VAL A 163 -27.72 -8.03 19.83
N ARG A 164 -27.71 -7.18 20.87
CA ARG A 164 -27.27 -7.56 22.24
C ARG A 164 -28.42 -8.00 23.15
N GLY A 165 -29.62 -8.17 22.60
CA GLY A 165 -30.80 -8.67 23.29
C GLY A 165 -31.72 -7.60 23.87
N TYR A 166 -31.50 -6.32 23.59
CA TYR A 166 -32.43 -5.25 23.95
C TYR A 166 -33.44 -5.00 22.83
N LEU A 167 -34.37 -5.93 22.67
CA LEU A 167 -35.25 -6.02 21.48
C LEU A 167 -36.21 -4.83 21.39
N SER A 168 -36.66 -4.31 22.53
CA SER A 168 -37.55 -3.16 22.62
C SER A 168 -36.82 -1.82 22.79
N ALA A 169 -35.49 -1.80 22.53
CA ALA A 169 -34.69 -0.59 22.61
C ALA A 169 -35.23 0.51 21.67
N ARG A 170 -35.31 1.72 22.19
CA ARG A 170 -35.65 2.93 21.45
C ARG A 170 -34.57 3.94 21.63
N VAL A 171 -34.14 4.56 20.54
CA VAL A 171 -33.14 5.62 20.57
C VAL A 171 -33.71 6.82 19.83
N ALA A 172 -33.72 7.97 20.52
CA ALA A 172 -34.10 9.24 19.93
C ALA A 172 -32.87 10.14 19.82
N ALA A 173 -32.74 10.81 18.70
CA ALA A 173 -31.67 11.78 18.48
C ALA A 173 -32.18 13.20 18.54
N GLY A 174 -31.41 14.05 19.20
CA GLY A 174 -31.60 15.51 19.21
C GLY A 174 -30.29 16.21 18.91
N VAL A 175 -30.37 17.35 18.24
CA VAL A 175 -29.19 18.21 18.02
C VAL A 175 -29.22 19.34 19.01
N ARG A 176 -28.17 19.47 19.82
CA ARG A 176 -28.00 20.59 20.73
C ARG A 176 -26.99 21.56 20.13
N PRO A 177 -27.44 22.76 19.69
CA PRO A 177 -26.52 23.78 19.20
C PRO A 177 -25.63 24.28 20.36
N ASP A 178 -24.42 24.70 20.06
CA ASP A 178 -23.57 25.40 21.01
C ASP A 178 -23.98 26.87 21.07
N GLU A 179 -24.37 27.35 22.25
CA GLU A 179 -24.80 28.76 22.49
C GLU A 179 -23.66 29.77 22.25
N GLY A 180 -22.39 29.31 22.16
CA GLY A 180 -21.21 30.14 21.94
C GLY A 180 -20.72 30.20 20.49
N GLY A 181 -21.46 29.62 19.51
CA GLY A 181 -21.05 29.59 18.11
C GLY A 181 -20.01 28.49 17.80
N GLY A 182 -19.77 27.53 18.70
CA GLY A 182 -18.93 26.38 18.55
C GLY A 182 -19.63 25.21 17.84
N ALA A 183 -19.03 24.02 17.90
CA ALA A 183 -19.59 22.81 17.32
C ALA A 183 -20.75 22.27 18.15
N GLY A 184 -21.92 22.07 17.54
CA GLY A 184 -23.10 21.45 18.16
C GLY A 184 -22.81 19.97 18.53
N ARG A 185 -23.73 19.37 19.31
CA ARG A 185 -23.61 17.96 19.73
C ARG A 185 -24.88 17.19 19.37
N ILE A 186 -24.74 15.99 18.87
CA ILE A 186 -25.86 15.05 18.76
C ILE A 186 -26.03 14.37 20.09
N GLN A 187 -27.22 14.50 20.67
CA GLN A 187 -27.60 13.91 21.94
C GLN A 187 -28.52 12.71 21.64
N LEU A 188 -28.09 11.52 22.03
CA LEU A 188 -28.85 10.29 21.87
C LEU A 188 -29.48 9.92 23.22
N GLU A 189 -30.81 9.93 23.26
CA GLU A 189 -31.60 9.46 24.41
C GLU A 189 -31.94 8.00 24.17
N ILE A 190 -31.39 7.13 25.01
CA ILE A 190 -31.46 5.68 24.87
C ILE A 190 -32.39 5.14 25.95
N ALA A 191 -33.49 4.54 25.53
CA ALA A 191 -34.41 3.76 26.37
C ALA A 191 -34.22 2.27 25.99
N PRO A 192 -33.31 1.53 26.67
CA PRO A 192 -32.96 0.18 26.24
C PRO A 192 -34.07 -0.84 26.42
N GLY A 193 -34.96 -0.61 27.33
CA GLY A 193 -35.95 -1.60 27.73
C GLY A 193 -35.35 -2.80 28.48
N PRO A 194 -36.11 -3.85 28.75
CA PRO A 194 -35.57 -5.06 29.37
C PRO A 194 -34.69 -5.82 28.37
N ARG A 195 -33.65 -6.46 28.87
CA ARG A 195 -32.82 -7.38 28.10
C ARG A 195 -33.50 -8.75 28.01
N ALA A 196 -33.78 -9.24 26.80
CA ALA A 196 -34.37 -10.55 26.56
C ALA A 196 -33.46 -11.64 27.05
N ARG A 197 -34.03 -12.56 27.86
CA ARG A 197 -33.29 -13.72 28.38
C ARG A 197 -33.97 -15.00 27.94
N ILE A 198 -33.18 -16.05 27.72
CA ILE A 198 -33.64 -17.36 27.32
C ILE A 198 -34.39 -18.00 28.49
N ARG A 199 -35.66 -18.34 28.31
CA ARG A 199 -36.49 -19.01 29.31
C ARG A 199 -36.50 -20.53 29.15
N THR A 200 -36.62 -21.00 27.90
CA THR A 200 -36.60 -22.43 27.57
C THR A 200 -35.83 -22.66 26.28
N ILE A 201 -35.24 -23.84 26.19
CA ILE A 201 -34.53 -24.32 25.01
C ILE A 201 -35.06 -25.70 24.68
N ALA A 202 -35.79 -25.87 23.59
CA ALA A 202 -36.25 -27.13 23.05
C ALA A 202 -35.46 -27.45 21.78
N ILE A 203 -34.98 -28.68 21.66
CA ILE A 203 -34.23 -29.13 20.47
C ILE A 203 -34.88 -30.43 20.01
N ASP A 204 -35.44 -30.42 18.81
CA ASP A 204 -36.02 -31.57 18.14
C ASP A 204 -35.05 -32.05 17.06
N GLU A 205 -34.41 -33.19 17.32
CA GLU A 205 -33.41 -33.79 16.45
C GLU A 205 -34.06 -34.90 15.61
N ALA A 206 -34.01 -34.78 14.30
CA ALA A 206 -34.48 -35.79 13.38
C ALA A 206 -33.66 -37.10 13.54
N PRO A 207 -34.21 -38.27 13.18
CA PRO A 207 -33.50 -39.54 13.22
C PRO A 207 -32.18 -39.49 12.41
N GLY A 208 -31.05 -39.83 13.01
CA GLY A 208 -29.74 -39.82 12.38
C GLY A 208 -28.86 -38.66 12.83
N VAL A 209 -29.43 -37.66 13.45
CA VAL A 209 -28.64 -36.55 14.06
C VAL A 209 -27.93 -37.08 15.32
N PRO A 210 -26.63 -36.82 15.53
CA PRO A 210 -25.96 -37.20 16.78
C PRO A 210 -26.62 -36.51 17.98
N PRO A 211 -27.08 -37.28 19.00
CA PRO A 211 -27.79 -36.72 20.13
C PRO A 211 -27.00 -35.63 20.87
N GLY A 212 -27.63 -34.46 21.06
CA GLY A 212 -27.04 -33.32 21.74
C GLY A 212 -25.91 -32.57 21.00
N ALA A 213 -25.66 -32.90 19.74
CA ALA A 213 -24.60 -32.28 18.97
C ALA A 213 -24.81 -30.75 18.79
N LEU A 214 -26.02 -30.33 18.44
CA LEU A 214 -26.36 -28.92 18.38
C LEU A 214 -26.24 -28.24 19.75
N ARG A 215 -26.77 -28.91 20.80
CA ARG A 215 -26.74 -28.36 22.16
C ARG A 215 -25.32 -28.05 22.65
N GLY A 216 -24.38 -28.96 22.38
CA GLY A 216 -22.96 -28.76 22.74
C GLY A 216 -22.32 -27.61 21.97
N ARG A 217 -22.77 -27.35 20.73
CA ARG A 217 -22.22 -26.27 19.91
C ARG A 217 -22.86 -24.92 20.22
N LEU A 218 -24.12 -24.90 20.63
CA LEU A 218 -24.82 -23.67 21.00
C LEU A 218 -24.26 -23.08 22.29
N ASP A 219 -23.80 -23.89 23.23
CA ASP A 219 -23.26 -23.43 24.53
C ASP A 219 -24.16 -22.37 25.19
N LEU A 220 -25.47 -22.71 25.34
CA LEU A 220 -26.51 -21.80 25.83
C LEU A 220 -27.20 -22.43 27.03
N ASP A 221 -27.39 -21.61 28.07
CA ASP A 221 -28.14 -21.95 29.24
C ASP A 221 -29.43 -21.10 29.40
N VAL A 222 -30.38 -21.66 30.12
CA VAL A 222 -31.57 -20.93 30.55
C VAL A 222 -31.17 -19.78 31.47
N GLY A 223 -31.59 -18.57 31.14
CA GLY A 223 -31.18 -17.33 31.81
C GLY A 223 -30.17 -16.49 31.05
N ASP A 224 -29.50 -17.07 30.06
CA ASP A 224 -28.56 -16.32 29.21
C ASP A 224 -29.27 -15.20 28.40
N PRO A 225 -28.58 -14.12 28.09
CA PRO A 225 -29.14 -13.08 27.23
C PRO A 225 -29.32 -13.61 25.79
N TYR A 226 -30.47 -13.29 25.21
CA TYR A 226 -30.74 -13.61 23.80
C TYR A 226 -29.96 -12.70 22.87
N MET A 227 -28.98 -13.24 22.17
CA MET A 227 -28.13 -12.56 21.20
C MET A 227 -28.29 -13.18 19.80
N PRO A 228 -29.20 -12.66 18.97
CA PRO A 228 -29.60 -13.32 17.70
C PRO A 228 -28.41 -13.54 16.75
N ASN A 229 -27.52 -12.59 16.59
CA ASN A 229 -26.39 -12.72 15.67
C ASN A 229 -25.37 -13.76 16.17
N GLU A 230 -25.09 -13.80 17.47
CA GLU A 230 -24.21 -14.80 18.05
C GLU A 230 -24.82 -16.21 17.93
N LEU A 231 -26.12 -16.31 18.15
CA LEU A 231 -26.86 -17.56 17.98
C LEU A 231 -26.81 -18.05 16.53
N SER A 232 -27.03 -17.15 15.55
CA SER A 232 -26.88 -17.46 14.13
C SER A 232 -25.47 -17.95 13.79
N THR A 233 -24.43 -17.27 14.34
CA THR A 233 -23.04 -17.68 14.14
C THR A 233 -22.75 -19.08 14.70
N ARG A 234 -23.30 -19.41 15.84
CA ARG A 234 -23.13 -20.74 16.46
C ARG A 234 -23.89 -21.83 15.68
N ILE A 235 -25.09 -21.52 15.15
CA ILE A 235 -25.83 -22.41 14.25
C ILE A 235 -25.02 -22.64 12.96
N GLU A 236 -24.48 -21.59 12.33
CA GLU A 236 -23.67 -21.73 11.12
C GLU A 236 -22.39 -22.52 11.37
N ALA A 237 -21.77 -22.36 12.53
CA ALA A 237 -20.63 -23.19 12.93
C ALA A 237 -21.02 -24.68 13.04
N TYR A 238 -22.18 -24.99 13.61
CA TYR A 238 -22.70 -26.36 13.64
C TYR A 238 -22.95 -26.89 12.23
N LEU A 239 -23.62 -26.13 11.38
CA LEU A 239 -23.88 -26.51 9.98
C LEU A 239 -22.58 -26.70 9.19
N THR A 240 -21.58 -25.92 9.47
CA THR A 240 -20.23 -26.09 8.90
C THR A 240 -19.61 -27.43 9.29
N ASP A 241 -19.64 -27.78 10.58
CA ASP A 241 -19.18 -29.08 11.06
C ASP A 241 -19.93 -30.25 10.40
N ARG A 242 -21.27 -30.09 10.20
CA ARG A 242 -22.08 -31.12 9.52
C ARG A 242 -21.74 -31.26 8.05
N ARG A 243 -21.53 -30.13 7.34
CA ARG A 243 -21.11 -30.14 5.94
C ARG A 243 -19.71 -30.74 5.79
N GLU A 244 -18.78 -30.49 6.71
CA GLU A 244 -17.45 -31.14 6.74
C GLU A 244 -17.55 -32.65 6.96
N ALA A 245 -18.57 -33.12 7.69
CA ALA A 245 -18.88 -34.53 7.82
C ALA A 245 -19.59 -35.16 6.60
N GLY A 246 -19.88 -34.37 5.57
CA GLY A 246 -20.54 -34.79 4.32
C GLY A 246 -22.05 -34.66 4.31
N HIS A 247 -22.65 -33.98 5.25
CA HIS A 247 -24.10 -33.72 5.30
C HIS A 247 -24.42 -32.34 4.71
N TYR A 248 -24.38 -32.21 3.38
CA TYR A 248 -24.54 -30.93 2.70
C TYR A 248 -25.94 -30.37 2.73
N GLU A 249 -26.98 -31.22 2.98
CA GLU A 249 -28.36 -30.83 3.14
C GLU A 249 -28.74 -30.53 4.62
N ALA A 250 -27.75 -30.51 5.52
CA ALA A 250 -27.99 -30.20 6.93
C ALA A 250 -28.63 -28.83 7.10
N ARG A 251 -29.66 -28.76 7.92
CA ARG A 251 -30.37 -27.51 8.23
C ARG A 251 -30.82 -27.47 9.69
N VAL A 252 -30.80 -26.29 10.25
CA VAL A 252 -31.32 -25.98 11.57
C VAL A 252 -32.36 -24.87 11.41
N THR A 253 -33.60 -25.14 11.81
CA THR A 253 -34.64 -24.13 11.85
C THR A 253 -34.82 -23.67 13.29
N LEU A 254 -34.68 -22.34 13.52
CA LEU A 254 -34.89 -21.72 14.82
C LEU A 254 -36.23 -20.98 14.83
N GLU A 255 -37.06 -21.31 15.83
CA GLU A 255 -38.25 -20.54 16.16
C GLU A 255 -38.02 -19.88 17.54
N ALA A 256 -38.10 -18.54 17.57
CA ALA A 256 -37.98 -17.76 18.78
C ALA A 256 -39.36 -17.14 19.14
N ARG A 257 -39.93 -17.55 20.27
CA ARG A 257 -41.19 -17.03 20.79
C ARG A 257 -40.90 -16.06 21.95
N PHE A 258 -41.26 -14.81 21.75
CA PHE A 258 -41.06 -13.76 22.74
C PHE A 258 -42.26 -13.68 23.70
N GLU A 259 -41.94 -13.51 24.98
CA GLU A 259 -42.91 -13.47 26.09
C GLU A 259 -42.59 -12.29 27.02
N ASP A 260 -43.54 -11.96 27.89
CA ASP A 260 -43.38 -10.95 28.96
C ASP A 260 -42.82 -9.61 28.42
N ASN A 261 -43.41 -9.06 27.38
CA ASN A 261 -42.96 -7.79 26.77
C ASN A 261 -41.52 -7.83 26.27
N ASP A 262 -41.14 -8.88 25.55
CA ASP A 262 -39.80 -9.12 25.00
C ASP A 262 -38.67 -9.31 26.05
N SER A 263 -38.99 -9.49 27.31
CA SER A 263 -38.01 -9.75 28.37
C SER A 263 -37.61 -11.22 28.49
N ALA A 264 -38.39 -12.15 27.93
CA ALA A 264 -38.11 -13.57 27.88
C ALA A 264 -38.33 -14.15 26.49
N VAL A 265 -37.56 -15.16 26.13
CA VAL A 265 -37.65 -15.86 24.84
C VAL A 265 -37.60 -17.37 25.06
N ALA A 266 -38.54 -18.07 24.46
CA ALA A 266 -38.51 -19.51 24.32
C ALA A 266 -37.95 -19.88 22.95
N LEU A 267 -36.86 -20.67 22.91
CA LEU A 267 -36.20 -21.12 21.70
C LEU A 267 -36.58 -22.55 21.37
N SER A 268 -36.97 -22.80 20.12
CA SER A 268 -37.20 -24.14 19.59
C SER A 268 -36.38 -24.38 18.34
N PHE A 269 -35.53 -25.38 18.35
CA PHE A 269 -34.67 -25.78 17.24
C PHE A 269 -35.18 -27.08 16.62
N THR A 270 -35.32 -27.12 15.32
CA THR A 270 -35.55 -28.34 14.55
C THR A 270 -34.30 -28.63 13.73
N VAL A 271 -33.67 -29.78 13.97
CA VAL A 271 -32.39 -30.17 13.36
C VAL A 271 -32.61 -31.33 12.39
N VAL A 272 -32.16 -31.18 11.17
CA VAL A 272 -32.18 -32.20 10.12
C VAL A 272 -30.82 -32.27 9.47
N ASP A 273 -30.14 -33.42 9.52
CA ASP A 273 -28.82 -33.59 8.89
C ASP A 273 -28.91 -33.88 7.37
N GLY A 274 -29.99 -34.52 6.93
CA GLY A 274 -30.06 -35.06 5.57
C GLY A 274 -29.16 -36.28 5.36
N PRO A 275 -29.11 -36.84 4.14
CA PRO A 275 -28.25 -37.95 3.80
C PRO A 275 -26.77 -37.53 3.77
N ARG A 276 -25.88 -38.50 4.03
CA ARG A 276 -24.43 -38.29 3.86
C ARG A 276 -24.06 -38.45 2.38
N PHE A 277 -23.34 -37.51 1.81
CA PHE A 277 -22.87 -37.58 0.42
C PHE A 277 -21.53 -38.28 0.32
N LEU A 278 -21.41 -39.21 -0.64
CA LEU A 278 -20.20 -39.95 -0.94
C LEU A 278 -19.94 -39.91 -2.44
N VAL A 279 -18.71 -39.66 -2.83
CA VAL A 279 -18.26 -39.70 -4.23
C VAL A 279 -17.53 -41.00 -4.49
N ARG A 280 -17.89 -41.69 -5.59
CA ARG A 280 -17.22 -42.88 -6.09
C ARG A 280 -16.87 -42.72 -7.58
N PHE A 281 -15.73 -43.28 -7.94
CA PHE A 281 -15.30 -43.34 -9.33
C PHE A 281 -15.30 -44.79 -9.78
N ALA A 282 -15.90 -45.04 -10.92
CA ALA A 282 -15.98 -46.36 -11.57
C ALA A 282 -15.43 -46.28 -12.98
N GLY A 283 -14.98 -47.39 -13.54
CA GLY A 283 -14.33 -47.49 -14.86
C GLY A 283 -12.82 -47.26 -14.78
N ASP A 284 -12.28 -46.37 -15.64
CA ASP A 284 -10.86 -46.11 -15.70
C ASP A 284 -10.35 -45.34 -14.48
N PRO A 285 -9.18 -45.62 -13.91
CA PRO A 285 -8.70 -45.01 -12.70
C PRO A 285 -8.30 -43.55 -12.88
N LEU A 286 -8.66 -42.70 -11.91
CA LEU A 286 -8.13 -41.32 -11.77
C LEU A 286 -7.12 -41.30 -10.61
N PRO A 287 -6.04 -40.47 -10.68
CA PRO A 287 -5.12 -40.32 -9.56
C PRO A 287 -5.84 -39.81 -8.32
N ASP A 288 -5.53 -40.38 -7.17
CA ASP A 288 -6.20 -40.03 -5.92
C ASP A 288 -6.02 -38.54 -5.54
N ASP A 289 -4.83 -37.99 -5.79
CA ASP A 289 -4.47 -36.59 -5.50
C ASP A 289 -5.28 -35.59 -6.33
N ASP A 290 -5.73 -35.98 -7.53
CA ASP A 290 -6.48 -35.09 -8.44
C ASP A 290 -8.00 -35.17 -8.22
N ARG A 291 -8.52 -36.21 -7.57
CA ARG A 291 -9.98 -36.46 -7.42
C ARG A 291 -10.73 -35.36 -6.71
N GLU A 292 -10.12 -34.81 -5.65
CA GLU A 292 -10.76 -33.73 -4.88
C GLU A 292 -10.82 -32.42 -5.68
N ALA A 293 -9.78 -32.12 -6.47
CA ALA A 293 -9.76 -30.94 -7.34
C ALA A 293 -10.75 -31.08 -8.52
N LEU A 294 -10.94 -32.32 -9.03
CA LEU A 294 -11.87 -32.58 -10.14
C LEU A 294 -13.33 -32.58 -9.69
N VAL A 295 -13.60 -33.06 -8.49
CA VAL A 295 -14.95 -33.15 -7.90
C VAL A 295 -14.93 -32.48 -6.51
N PRO A 296 -14.94 -31.14 -6.44
CA PRO A 296 -14.68 -30.39 -5.21
C PRO A 296 -15.91 -30.28 -4.28
N ILE A 297 -16.73 -31.34 -4.18
CA ILE A 297 -17.92 -31.38 -3.32
C ILE A 297 -17.57 -31.08 -1.85
N ALA A 298 -16.43 -31.61 -1.38
CA ALA A 298 -15.96 -31.36 0.00
C ALA A 298 -15.52 -29.91 0.21
N THR A 299 -14.84 -29.33 -0.77
CA THR A 299 -14.32 -27.95 -0.73
C THR A 299 -15.45 -26.94 -0.85
N GLU A 300 -16.38 -27.14 -1.80
CA GLU A 300 -17.54 -26.27 -2.04
C GLU A 300 -18.65 -26.49 -0.97
N ARG A 301 -18.57 -27.60 -0.22
CA ARG A 301 -19.57 -27.99 0.78
C ARG A 301 -20.99 -28.07 0.24
N ALA A 302 -21.11 -28.43 -1.04
CA ALA A 302 -22.36 -28.53 -1.80
C ALA A 302 -22.29 -29.73 -2.75
N ALA A 303 -23.46 -30.25 -3.15
CA ALA A 303 -23.60 -31.34 -4.13
C ALA A 303 -24.85 -31.09 -4.99
N ASP A 304 -24.95 -29.89 -5.56
CA ASP A 304 -26.02 -29.55 -6.48
C ASP A 304 -25.74 -30.09 -7.90
N LEU A 305 -26.75 -30.04 -8.78
CA LEU A 305 -26.63 -30.58 -10.13
C LEU A 305 -25.60 -29.84 -10.97
N ASP A 306 -25.51 -28.52 -10.80
CA ASP A 306 -24.59 -27.67 -11.56
C ASP A 306 -23.15 -28.06 -11.24
N LEU A 307 -22.82 -28.26 -9.95
CA LEU A 307 -21.50 -28.70 -9.53
C LEU A 307 -21.13 -30.09 -10.05
N LEU A 308 -22.12 -31.01 -10.16
CA LEU A 308 -21.89 -32.35 -10.70
C LEU A 308 -21.67 -32.31 -12.23
N GLU A 309 -22.41 -31.48 -12.96
CA GLU A 309 -22.20 -31.26 -14.40
C GLU A 309 -20.81 -30.62 -14.65
N ASP A 310 -20.45 -29.60 -13.90
CA ASP A 310 -19.12 -28.99 -13.94
C ASP A 310 -18.00 -30.00 -13.62
N SER A 311 -18.23 -30.87 -12.63
CA SER A 311 -17.27 -31.93 -12.28
C SER A 311 -17.10 -32.94 -13.43
N THR A 312 -18.17 -33.27 -14.15
CA THR A 312 -18.11 -34.10 -15.36
C THR A 312 -17.23 -33.43 -16.41
N ILE A 313 -17.43 -32.15 -16.68
CA ILE A 313 -16.63 -31.37 -17.64
C ILE A 313 -15.17 -31.32 -17.19
N ARG A 314 -14.91 -31.02 -15.93
CA ARG A 314 -13.53 -30.99 -15.38
C ARG A 314 -12.78 -32.32 -15.52
N ILE A 315 -13.46 -33.45 -15.27
CA ILE A 315 -12.88 -34.78 -15.47
C ILE A 315 -12.58 -35.03 -16.95
N GLN A 316 -13.47 -34.64 -17.85
CA GLN A 316 -13.29 -34.76 -19.28
C GLN A 316 -12.08 -33.92 -19.77
N GLU A 317 -12.06 -32.62 -19.42
CA GLU A 317 -10.95 -31.72 -19.78
C GLU A 317 -9.61 -32.18 -19.20
N TYR A 318 -9.61 -32.67 -17.96
CA TYR A 318 -8.42 -33.27 -17.34
C TYR A 318 -7.89 -34.45 -18.14
N LEU A 319 -8.74 -35.33 -18.59
CA LEU A 319 -8.33 -36.48 -19.41
C LEU A 319 -7.95 -36.07 -20.85
N GLN A 320 -8.68 -35.12 -21.43
CA GLN A 320 -8.42 -34.58 -22.76
C GLN A 320 -7.04 -33.88 -22.81
N SER A 321 -6.69 -33.11 -21.78
CA SER A 321 -5.35 -32.47 -21.68
C SER A 321 -4.20 -33.49 -21.60
N ARG A 322 -4.52 -34.75 -21.29
CA ARG A 322 -3.56 -35.87 -21.26
C ARG A 322 -3.59 -36.74 -22.52
N GLY A 323 -4.35 -36.32 -23.53
CA GLY A 323 -4.46 -36.98 -24.82
C GLY A 323 -5.62 -37.96 -24.97
N TYR A 324 -6.48 -38.11 -23.99
CA TYR A 324 -7.67 -38.94 -24.06
C TYR A 324 -8.83 -38.18 -24.66
N ARG A 325 -8.77 -37.87 -25.94
CA ARG A 325 -9.74 -36.96 -26.60
C ARG A 325 -11.20 -37.37 -26.43
N ASP A 326 -11.49 -38.65 -26.47
CA ASP A 326 -12.85 -39.21 -26.43
C ASP A 326 -13.30 -39.55 -25.00
N ALA A 327 -12.63 -38.99 -23.98
CA ALA A 327 -12.93 -39.24 -22.59
C ALA A 327 -14.34 -38.76 -22.22
N THR A 328 -15.03 -39.59 -21.45
CA THR A 328 -16.36 -39.28 -20.90
C THR A 328 -16.43 -39.61 -19.43
N ALA A 329 -17.23 -38.86 -18.65
CA ALA A 329 -17.37 -39.08 -17.21
C ALA A 329 -18.80 -38.77 -16.74
N PRO A 330 -19.85 -39.43 -17.30
CA PRO A 330 -21.23 -39.22 -16.80
C PRO A 330 -21.35 -39.67 -15.35
N TYR A 331 -22.25 -39.01 -14.60
CA TYR A 331 -22.51 -39.37 -13.21
C TYR A 331 -23.87 -40.00 -13.04
N ALA A 332 -24.01 -40.82 -11.99
CA ALA A 332 -25.29 -41.38 -11.51
C ALA A 332 -25.43 -41.08 -10.02
N ILE A 333 -26.65 -40.82 -9.58
CA ILE A 333 -26.95 -40.56 -8.17
C ILE A 333 -27.79 -41.72 -7.60
N GLU A 334 -27.23 -42.42 -6.62
CA GLU A 334 -27.90 -43.47 -5.87
C GLU A 334 -28.30 -42.93 -4.50
N ARG A 335 -29.59 -42.80 -4.24
CA ARG A 335 -30.15 -42.24 -2.99
C ARG A 335 -30.71 -43.31 -2.11
N SER A 336 -30.30 -43.27 -0.82
CA SER A 336 -30.92 -44.00 0.27
C SER A 336 -31.35 -43.04 1.39
N ALA A 337 -32.00 -43.50 2.42
CA ALA A 337 -32.43 -42.69 3.55
C ALA A 337 -31.23 -42.13 4.36
N GLN A 338 -30.07 -42.77 4.30
CA GLN A 338 -28.87 -42.43 5.09
C GLN A 338 -27.71 -41.86 4.26
N GLU A 339 -27.60 -42.28 3.01
CA GLU A 339 -26.48 -41.91 2.11
C GLU A 339 -26.97 -41.58 0.72
N THR A 340 -26.33 -40.57 0.12
CA THR A 340 -26.43 -40.27 -1.31
C THR A 340 -25.08 -40.53 -1.92
N VAL A 341 -24.98 -41.53 -2.79
CA VAL A 341 -23.73 -41.89 -3.47
C VAL A 341 -23.75 -41.33 -4.89
N ILE A 342 -22.76 -40.54 -5.23
CA ILE A 342 -22.55 -39.99 -6.56
C ILE A 342 -21.45 -40.81 -7.23
N VAL A 343 -21.80 -41.49 -8.34
CA VAL A 343 -20.88 -42.38 -9.05
C VAL A 343 -20.53 -41.78 -10.39
N PHE A 344 -19.25 -41.38 -10.58
CA PHE A 344 -18.74 -40.93 -11.88
C PHE A 344 -18.21 -42.13 -12.65
N MET A 345 -18.77 -42.38 -13.85
CA MET A 345 -18.36 -43.46 -14.74
C MET A 345 -17.31 -42.95 -15.72
N VAL A 346 -16.05 -43.12 -15.36
CA VAL A 346 -14.91 -42.61 -16.15
C VAL A 346 -14.55 -43.56 -17.26
N THR A 347 -14.55 -43.07 -18.49
CA THR A 347 -14.05 -43.84 -19.68
C THR A 347 -13.05 -42.95 -20.39
N ARG A 348 -11.80 -43.40 -20.45
CA ARG A 348 -10.70 -42.62 -21.07
C ARG A 348 -10.72 -42.66 -22.59
N GLY A 349 -11.07 -43.83 -23.16
CA GLY A 349 -10.92 -44.05 -24.59
C GLY A 349 -9.48 -44.28 -25.02
N LEU A 350 -9.17 -43.99 -26.28
CA LEU A 350 -7.79 -44.16 -26.84
C LEU A 350 -6.91 -42.95 -26.45
N LEU A 351 -5.62 -43.21 -26.25
CA LEU A 351 -4.62 -42.16 -26.08
C LEU A 351 -4.16 -41.66 -27.45
N TYR A 352 -4.46 -40.44 -27.79
CA TYR A 352 -4.02 -39.79 -29.02
C TYR A 352 -2.65 -39.13 -28.80
N ARG A 353 -1.63 -39.59 -29.56
CA ARG A 353 -0.26 -39.06 -29.50
C ARG A 353 0.09 -38.40 -30.82
N ILE A 354 0.62 -37.21 -30.78
CA ILE A 354 1.00 -36.45 -31.97
C ILE A 354 2.23 -37.08 -32.58
N SER A 355 2.15 -37.53 -33.84
CA SER A 355 3.29 -38.00 -34.64
C SER A 355 3.94 -36.85 -35.41
N ASP A 356 3.13 -35.93 -35.95
CA ASP A 356 3.61 -34.75 -36.66
C ASP A 356 2.57 -33.62 -36.61
N VAL A 357 3.01 -32.35 -36.80
CA VAL A 357 2.17 -31.16 -36.96
C VAL A 357 2.47 -30.55 -38.33
N GLU A 358 1.52 -30.69 -39.27
CA GLU A 358 1.60 -30.16 -40.62
C GLU A 358 0.85 -28.82 -40.69
N VAL A 359 1.52 -27.78 -41.16
CA VAL A 359 0.90 -26.50 -41.49
C VAL A 359 0.93 -26.29 -42.98
N ALA A 360 -0.22 -26.01 -43.57
CA ALA A 360 -0.36 -25.84 -45.03
C ALA A 360 -1.25 -24.65 -45.37
N GLY A 361 -1.01 -24.04 -46.53
CA GLY A 361 -1.77 -22.90 -47.05
C GLY A 361 -1.14 -21.54 -46.68
N ASN A 362 0.01 -21.52 -46.01
CA ASN A 362 0.79 -20.33 -45.70
C ASN A 362 1.63 -19.92 -46.96
N VAL A 363 1.09 -19.04 -47.76
CA VAL A 363 1.78 -18.54 -48.97
C VAL A 363 2.50 -17.21 -48.68
N SER A 364 1.86 -16.32 -47.95
CA SER A 364 2.33 -14.99 -47.72
C SER A 364 3.18 -14.88 -46.43
N VAL A 365 2.90 -15.69 -45.44
CA VAL A 365 3.63 -15.71 -44.16
C VAL A 365 4.63 -16.86 -44.10
N PRO A 366 5.92 -16.57 -43.82
CA PRO A 366 6.94 -17.66 -43.66
C PRO A 366 6.55 -18.63 -42.54
N MET A 367 7.07 -19.86 -42.63
CA MET A 367 6.77 -20.91 -41.66
C MET A 367 7.31 -20.64 -40.25
N ASP A 368 8.49 -20.00 -40.13
CA ASP A 368 9.17 -19.80 -38.84
C ASP A 368 8.34 -18.98 -37.81
N PRO A 369 7.73 -17.86 -38.15
CA PRO A 369 6.84 -17.14 -37.25
C PRO A 369 5.61 -17.96 -36.80
N LEU A 370 5.07 -18.80 -37.70
CA LEU A 370 3.92 -19.66 -37.39
C LEU A 370 4.31 -20.79 -36.44
N ARG A 371 5.44 -21.46 -36.72
CA ARG A 371 5.96 -22.50 -35.82
C ARG A 371 6.26 -21.98 -34.40
N ALA A 372 6.73 -20.77 -34.30
CA ALA A 372 7.01 -20.15 -32.99
C ALA A 372 5.76 -19.98 -32.10
N GLN A 373 4.56 -19.98 -32.69
CA GLN A 373 3.30 -19.89 -31.98
C GLN A 373 2.73 -21.26 -31.57
N LEU A 374 3.17 -22.33 -32.22
CA LEU A 374 2.65 -23.67 -31.97
C LEU A 374 3.26 -24.26 -30.69
N ARG A 375 2.40 -24.62 -29.74
CA ARG A 375 2.75 -25.30 -28.48
C ARG A 375 2.73 -26.83 -28.65
N LEU A 376 1.90 -27.33 -29.58
CA LEU A 376 1.83 -28.73 -29.90
C LEU A 376 3.14 -29.21 -30.56
N GLN A 377 3.70 -30.32 -30.08
CA GLN A 377 4.95 -30.88 -30.59
C GLN A 377 4.81 -32.39 -30.83
N PRO A 378 5.53 -32.96 -31.84
CA PRO A 378 5.59 -34.40 -32.04
C PRO A 378 6.05 -35.14 -30.77
N GLY A 379 5.40 -36.27 -30.48
CA GLY A 379 5.64 -37.10 -29.29
C GLY A 379 4.82 -36.74 -28.07
N GLN A 380 4.11 -35.57 -28.06
CA GLN A 380 3.22 -35.18 -26.96
C GLN A 380 1.81 -35.79 -27.09
N PRO A 381 1.06 -35.92 -26.00
CA PRO A 381 -0.39 -36.17 -26.06
C PRO A 381 -1.11 -35.06 -26.80
N LEU A 382 -2.16 -35.41 -27.54
CA LEU A 382 -3.01 -34.41 -28.18
C LEU A 382 -3.94 -33.75 -27.14
N ASP A 383 -3.74 -32.47 -26.87
CA ASP A 383 -4.62 -31.65 -26.06
C ASP A 383 -5.47 -30.75 -26.97
N PRO A 384 -6.79 -30.95 -27.00
CA PRO A 384 -7.69 -30.16 -27.84
C PRO A 384 -7.67 -28.64 -27.50
N VAL A 385 -7.53 -28.27 -26.24
CA VAL A 385 -7.49 -26.86 -25.80
C VAL A 385 -6.21 -26.19 -26.31
N VAL A 386 -5.09 -26.91 -26.27
CA VAL A 386 -3.83 -26.40 -26.84
C VAL A 386 -3.93 -26.26 -28.36
N LEU A 387 -4.60 -27.22 -29.03
CA LEU A 387 -4.82 -27.17 -30.48
C LEU A 387 -5.67 -25.94 -30.87
N ASP A 388 -6.78 -25.71 -30.19
CA ASP A 388 -7.64 -24.55 -30.45
C ASP A 388 -6.89 -23.24 -30.16
N GLY A 389 -6.08 -23.21 -29.12
CA GLY A 389 -5.19 -22.10 -28.81
C GLY A 389 -4.12 -21.85 -29.88
N ASP A 390 -3.52 -22.89 -30.42
CA ASP A 390 -2.53 -22.79 -31.50
C ASP A 390 -3.18 -22.31 -32.81
N VAL A 391 -4.42 -22.78 -33.13
CA VAL A 391 -5.19 -22.29 -34.27
C VAL A 391 -5.46 -20.79 -34.12
N ALA A 392 -5.95 -20.36 -32.96
CA ALA A 392 -6.21 -18.94 -32.68
C ALA A 392 -4.94 -18.08 -32.74
N ALA A 393 -3.81 -18.61 -32.25
CA ALA A 393 -2.52 -17.93 -32.32
C ALA A 393 -2.02 -17.74 -33.75
N VAL A 394 -2.20 -18.75 -34.59
CA VAL A 394 -1.87 -18.67 -36.03
C VAL A 394 -2.79 -17.63 -36.72
N GLU A 395 -4.10 -17.64 -36.46
CA GLU A 395 -5.01 -16.63 -37.02
C GLU A 395 -4.61 -15.22 -36.61
N GLU A 396 -4.19 -15.01 -35.35
CA GLU A 396 -3.78 -13.71 -34.84
C GLU A 396 -2.51 -13.20 -35.53
N VAL A 397 -1.54 -14.06 -35.86
CA VAL A 397 -0.35 -13.70 -36.67
C VAL A 397 -0.78 -13.14 -38.00
N TYR A 398 -1.74 -13.75 -38.68
CA TYR A 398 -2.24 -13.29 -39.95
C TYR A 398 -3.04 -11.98 -39.83
N ARG A 399 -3.95 -11.89 -38.85
CA ARG A 399 -4.73 -10.66 -38.61
C ARG A 399 -3.83 -9.45 -38.38
N ARG A 400 -2.76 -9.59 -37.60
CA ARG A 400 -1.76 -8.53 -37.39
C ARG A 400 -0.99 -8.13 -38.66
N GLN A 401 -0.97 -9.00 -39.66
CA GLN A 401 -0.35 -8.70 -40.96
C GLN A 401 -1.36 -8.21 -42.01
N GLY A 402 -2.61 -7.91 -41.58
CA GLY A 402 -3.63 -7.34 -42.45
C GLY A 402 -4.53 -8.37 -43.14
N PHE A 403 -4.49 -9.63 -42.80
CA PHE A 403 -5.38 -10.67 -43.36
C PHE A 403 -6.64 -10.81 -42.53
N ALA A 404 -7.56 -9.86 -42.65
CA ALA A 404 -8.79 -9.84 -41.84
C ALA A 404 -9.72 -11.04 -42.09
N GLY A 405 -9.68 -11.58 -43.31
CA GLY A 405 -10.51 -12.73 -43.72
C GLY A 405 -9.83 -14.09 -43.57
N VAL A 406 -8.74 -14.18 -42.81
CA VAL A 406 -8.05 -15.44 -42.59
C VAL A 406 -8.97 -16.46 -41.88
N THR A 407 -8.92 -17.69 -42.32
CA THR A 407 -9.54 -18.82 -41.63
C THR A 407 -8.52 -19.92 -41.46
N VAL A 408 -8.38 -20.40 -40.23
CA VAL A 408 -7.49 -21.49 -39.87
C VAL A 408 -8.35 -22.65 -39.36
N ARG A 409 -8.16 -23.82 -39.91
CA ARG A 409 -8.89 -25.02 -39.50
C ARG A 409 -7.91 -26.09 -39.07
N SER A 410 -8.21 -26.79 -38.00
CA SER A 410 -7.48 -27.97 -37.58
C SER A 410 -8.15 -29.25 -38.11
N GLY A 411 -7.31 -30.24 -38.51
CA GLY A 411 -7.72 -31.61 -38.83
C GLY A 411 -6.86 -32.57 -38.04
N ILE A 412 -7.42 -33.70 -37.65
CA ILE A 412 -6.71 -34.74 -36.91
C ILE A 412 -6.89 -36.03 -37.69
N ASP A 413 -5.79 -36.53 -38.26
CA ASP A 413 -5.80 -37.75 -39.05
C ASP A 413 -5.07 -38.86 -38.29
N ALA A 414 -5.75 -39.99 -38.10
CA ALA A 414 -5.13 -41.16 -37.49
C ALA A 414 -4.12 -41.78 -38.44
N VAL A 415 -2.95 -42.06 -37.92
CA VAL A 415 -1.90 -42.81 -38.68
C VAL A 415 -2.11 -44.29 -38.40
N ASP A 416 -2.53 -45.04 -39.45
CA ASP A 416 -2.71 -46.49 -39.32
C ASP A 416 -1.33 -47.19 -39.24
N THR A 417 -0.86 -47.41 -38.03
CA THR A 417 0.44 -48.11 -37.78
C THR A 417 0.29 -49.62 -37.60
N GLY A 418 -0.93 -50.17 -37.88
CA GLY A 418 -1.18 -51.62 -37.82
C GLY A 418 -1.09 -52.22 -36.40
N SER A 419 -0.99 -51.43 -35.33
CA SER A 419 -0.79 -51.86 -33.93
C SER A 419 -1.90 -51.36 -33.02
N SER A 420 -3.16 -51.75 -33.30
CA SER A 420 -4.34 -51.42 -32.44
C SER A 420 -4.38 -52.16 -31.09
N LEU A 421 -3.31 -52.85 -30.70
CA LEU A 421 -3.30 -53.64 -29.46
C LEU A 421 -2.80 -52.88 -28.22
N SER A 422 -2.32 -51.64 -28.35
CA SER A 422 -1.70 -50.87 -27.24
C SER A 422 -2.58 -49.83 -26.58
N GLY A 423 -3.80 -49.59 -27.08
CA GLY A 423 -4.67 -48.52 -26.53
C GLY A 423 -4.19 -47.10 -26.90
N GLU A 424 -3.20 -46.96 -27.75
CA GLU A 424 -2.67 -45.70 -28.27
C GLU A 424 -2.91 -45.57 -29.79
N THR A 425 -3.18 -44.37 -30.24
CA THR A 425 -3.36 -43.99 -31.65
C THR A 425 -2.44 -42.81 -31.96
N ASN A 426 -1.57 -42.98 -32.96
CA ASN A 426 -0.76 -41.87 -33.45
C ASN A 426 -1.59 -41.02 -34.42
N VAL A 427 -1.45 -39.68 -34.30
CA VAL A 427 -2.19 -38.73 -35.15
C VAL A 427 -1.25 -37.71 -35.77
N ILE A 428 -1.60 -37.28 -36.97
CA ILE A 428 -1.04 -36.08 -37.58
C ILE A 428 -2.05 -34.95 -37.37
N VAL A 429 -1.59 -33.86 -36.78
CA VAL A 429 -2.36 -32.64 -36.66
C VAL A 429 -2.11 -31.78 -37.87
N ARG A 430 -3.15 -31.52 -38.68
CA ARG A 430 -3.09 -30.61 -39.82
C ARG A 430 -3.71 -29.27 -39.50
N ILE A 431 -2.95 -28.19 -39.67
CA ILE A 431 -3.41 -26.80 -39.57
C ILE A 431 -3.48 -26.26 -40.99
N LEU A 432 -4.71 -26.08 -41.49
CA LEU A 432 -4.98 -25.61 -42.85
C LEU A 432 -5.33 -24.12 -42.81
N ILE A 433 -4.55 -23.33 -43.49
CA ILE A 433 -4.68 -21.87 -43.54
C ILE A 433 -5.27 -21.45 -44.87
N GLN A 434 -6.32 -20.67 -44.83
CA GLN A 434 -6.85 -19.91 -45.96
C GLN A 434 -6.62 -18.44 -45.65
N GLU A 435 -5.58 -17.86 -46.22
CA GLU A 435 -5.08 -16.52 -45.86
C GLU A 435 -6.10 -15.40 -46.13
N GLY A 436 -6.85 -15.50 -47.24
CA GLY A 436 -7.71 -14.44 -47.72
C GLY A 436 -6.92 -13.33 -48.39
N VAL A 437 -7.49 -12.14 -48.42
CA VAL A 437 -6.87 -10.95 -49.03
C VAL A 437 -6.16 -10.17 -47.95
N ARG A 438 -4.91 -9.74 -48.24
CA ARG A 438 -4.17 -8.82 -47.38
C ARG A 438 -4.62 -7.41 -47.64
N THR A 439 -5.05 -6.70 -46.60
CA THR A 439 -5.49 -5.32 -46.63
C THR A 439 -4.42 -4.40 -46.02
N GLU A 440 -4.08 -3.34 -46.71
CA GLU A 440 -3.16 -2.29 -46.22
C GLU A 440 -3.92 -0.98 -46.05
N VAL A 441 -3.55 -0.18 -45.04
CA VAL A 441 -4.09 1.16 -44.84
C VAL A 441 -3.62 2.05 -46.00
N ALA A 442 -4.56 2.49 -46.86
CA ALA A 442 -4.26 3.36 -47.96
C ALA A 442 -4.17 4.84 -47.56
N SER A 443 -5.12 5.24 -46.71
CA SER A 443 -5.15 6.60 -46.15
C SER A 443 -5.83 6.63 -44.81
N VAL A 444 -5.47 7.60 -43.95
CA VAL A 444 -6.14 7.90 -42.70
C VAL A 444 -6.61 9.35 -42.77
N ARG A 445 -7.92 9.55 -42.67
CA ARG A 445 -8.56 10.87 -42.65
C ARG A 445 -9.32 11.04 -41.32
N ILE A 446 -9.22 12.24 -40.77
CA ILE A 446 -9.93 12.62 -39.55
C ILE A 446 -10.71 13.89 -39.90
N ASN A 447 -12.04 13.77 -39.86
CA ASN A 447 -12.96 14.86 -40.23
C ASN A 447 -13.68 15.39 -38.97
N GLY A 448 -14.07 16.67 -38.99
CA GLY A 448 -14.93 17.25 -37.94
C GLY A 448 -14.18 17.77 -36.70
N ALA A 449 -12.85 17.73 -36.69
CA ALA A 449 -12.01 18.30 -35.64
C ALA A 449 -11.40 19.65 -36.12
N GLU A 450 -12.12 20.75 -35.92
CA GLU A 450 -11.71 22.08 -36.47
C GLU A 450 -10.79 22.85 -35.52
N GLY A 451 -10.84 22.58 -34.21
CA GLY A 451 -10.07 23.36 -33.20
C GLY A 451 -8.74 22.73 -32.77
N LEU A 452 -8.35 21.59 -33.36
CA LEU A 452 -7.20 20.78 -32.88
C LEU A 452 -6.16 20.58 -33.99
N SER A 453 -4.92 20.32 -33.58
CA SER A 453 -3.82 20.02 -34.50
C SER A 453 -4.02 18.67 -35.19
N GLU A 454 -4.08 18.67 -36.52
CA GLU A 454 -4.21 17.43 -37.32
C GLU A 454 -3.05 16.45 -37.04
N SER A 455 -1.85 16.96 -36.77
CA SER A 455 -0.68 16.13 -36.45
C SER A 455 -0.87 15.38 -35.12
N ASP A 456 -1.46 16.01 -34.11
CA ASP A 456 -1.68 15.43 -32.79
C ASP A 456 -2.84 14.41 -32.84
N LEU A 457 -3.88 14.69 -33.60
CA LEU A 457 -4.97 13.76 -33.86
C LEU A 457 -4.47 12.51 -34.58
N ARG A 458 -3.65 12.64 -35.64
CA ARG A 458 -3.07 11.49 -36.33
C ARG A 458 -2.13 10.67 -35.43
N MET A 459 -1.33 11.36 -34.61
CA MET A 459 -0.47 10.69 -33.63
C MET A 459 -1.30 9.89 -32.61
N SER A 460 -2.42 10.46 -32.17
CA SER A 460 -3.34 9.78 -31.22
C SER A 460 -4.06 8.61 -31.85
N ALA A 461 -4.44 8.69 -33.12
CA ALA A 461 -5.08 7.60 -33.86
C ALA A 461 -4.16 6.38 -34.01
N GLY A 462 -2.83 6.57 -34.01
CA GLY A 462 -1.85 5.49 -34.03
C GLY A 462 -1.86 4.62 -35.29
N LEU A 463 -2.46 5.09 -36.40
CA LEU A 463 -2.52 4.40 -37.68
C LEU A 463 -1.78 5.19 -38.75
N ALA A 464 -0.97 4.49 -39.57
CA ALA A 464 -0.23 5.12 -40.66
C ALA A 464 -0.54 4.45 -42.00
N ALA A 465 -0.50 5.24 -43.07
CA ALA A 465 -0.64 4.70 -44.43
C ALA A 465 0.55 3.79 -44.79
N GLY A 466 0.24 2.64 -45.43
CA GLY A 466 1.24 1.62 -45.79
C GLY A 466 1.39 0.52 -44.71
N GLU A 467 0.78 0.66 -43.53
CA GLU A 467 0.74 -0.38 -42.50
C GLU A 467 -0.34 -1.43 -42.80
N PRO A 468 -0.20 -2.66 -42.31
CA PRO A 468 -1.30 -3.66 -42.36
C PRO A 468 -2.57 -3.11 -41.72
N PHE A 469 -3.71 -3.28 -42.36
CA PHE A 469 -5.00 -2.89 -41.78
C PHE A 469 -5.46 -3.95 -40.74
N VAL A 470 -5.54 -3.57 -39.50
CA VAL A 470 -6.04 -4.39 -38.39
C VAL A 470 -7.26 -3.71 -37.77
N LEU A 471 -8.41 -4.38 -37.81
CA LEU A 471 -9.67 -3.82 -37.31
C LEU A 471 -9.60 -3.44 -35.83
N ALA A 472 -8.88 -4.23 -35.02
CA ALA A 472 -8.67 -3.93 -33.61
C ALA A 472 -7.85 -2.65 -33.40
N ASP A 473 -6.83 -2.40 -34.21
CA ASP A 473 -6.00 -1.19 -34.11
C ASP A 473 -6.80 0.07 -34.51
N MET A 474 -7.70 -0.06 -35.49
CA MET A 474 -8.64 1.01 -35.82
C MET A 474 -9.58 1.34 -34.65
N ALA A 475 -10.09 0.33 -33.93
CA ALA A 475 -10.93 0.54 -32.75
C ALA A 475 -10.13 1.18 -31.59
N VAL A 476 -8.89 0.76 -31.37
CA VAL A 476 -7.98 1.38 -30.40
C VAL A 476 -7.69 2.83 -30.78
N GLY A 477 -7.45 3.12 -32.07
CA GLY A 477 -7.25 4.47 -32.58
C GLY A 477 -8.46 5.37 -32.35
N ARG A 478 -9.68 4.85 -32.57
CA ARG A 478 -10.92 5.58 -32.28
C ARG A 478 -11.02 5.93 -30.79
N ASP A 479 -10.81 4.96 -29.91
CA ASP A 479 -10.90 5.17 -28.45
C ASP A 479 -9.81 6.15 -27.96
N ALA A 480 -8.63 6.06 -28.55
CA ALA A 480 -7.53 6.99 -28.26
C ALA A 480 -7.85 8.43 -28.70
N LEU A 481 -8.48 8.61 -29.87
CA LEU A 481 -8.97 9.91 -30.32
C LEU A 481 -10.04 10.49 -29.40
N GLU A 482 -11.03 9.68 -28.98
CA GLU A 482 -12.03 10.12 -28.00
C GLU A 482 -11.39 10.53 -26.67
N GLN A 483 -10.44 9.75 -26.18
CA GLN A 483 -9.73 10.10 -24.95
C GLN A 483 -8.90 11.38 -25.11
N TYR A 484 -8.23 11.56 -26.27
CA TYR A 484 -7.50 12.79 -26.57
C TYR A 484 -8.43 14.00 -26.58
N LEU A 485 -9.60 13.89 -27.23
CA LEU A 485 -10.60 14.95 -27.26
C LEU A 485 -11.12 15.30 -25.87
N ARG A 486 -11.41 14.29 -25.02
CA ARG A 486 -11.84 14.50 -23.63
C ARG A 486 -10.75 15.20 -22.82
N ASN A 487 -9.49 14.90 -23.07
CA ASN A 487 -8.37 15.59 -22.41
C ASN A 487 -8.20 17.04 -22.90
N GLN A 488 -8.75 17.40 -24.06
CA GLN A 488 -8.81 18.76 -24.55
C GLN A 488 -10.11 19.50 -24.15
N GLY A 489 -10.91 18.92 -23.25
CA GLY A 489 -12.13 19.52 -22.72
C GLY A 489 -13.40 19.23 -23.53
N TYR A 490 -13.34 18.38 -24.54
CA TYR A 490 -14.51 17.98 -25.31
C TYR A 490 -15.18 16.73 -24.69
N GLU A 491 -15.87 16.92 -23.57
CA GLU A 491 -16.44 15.83 -22.75
C GLU A 491 -17.46 14.99 -23.54
N ARG A 492 -18.22 15.62 -24.45
CA ARG A 492 -19.24 14.99 -25.27
C ARG A 492 -18.75 14.57 -26.66
N ALA A 493 -17.45 14.61 -26.88
CA ALA A 493 -16.89 14.18 -28.14
C ALA A 493 -17.18 12.69 -28.39
N THR A 494 -17.58 12.42 -29.63
CA THR A 494 -17.77 11.04 -30.12
C THR A 494 -16.97 10.87 -31.39
N VAL A 495 -16.37 9.70 -31.55
CA VAL A 495 -15.61 9.35 -32.74
C VAL A 495 -16.18 8.06 -33.33
N THR A 496 -16.56 8.11 -34.60
CA THR A 496 -16.89 6.90 -35.36
C THR A 496 -15.78 6.60 -36.35
N ALA A 497 -15.52 5.31 -36.57
CA ALA A 497 -14.47 4.87 -37.48
C ALA A 497 -15.10 4.00 -38.57
N ASP A 498 -14.82 4.32 -39.83
CA ASP A 498 -15.30 3.57 -40.99
C ASP A 498 -14.11 3.14 -41.85
N PRO A 499 -13.91 1.83 -42.09
CA PRO A 499 -12.92 1.33 -43.03
C PRO A 499 -13.52 1.22 -44.42
N GLY A 500 -13.33 2.23 -45.26
CA GLY A 500 -13.68 2.17 -46.68
C GLY A 500 -12.79 1.16 -47.39
N LEU A 501 -13.25 -0.08 -47.57
CA LEU A 501 -12.51 -1.12 -48.29
C LEU A 501 -12.63 -0.91 -49.83
N SER A 502 -11.52 -1.09 -50.55
CA SER A 502 -11.53 -1.17 -52.01
C SER A 502 -12.29 -2.40 -52.53
N ASP A 503 -12.78 -2.36 -53.77
CA ASP A 503 -13.55 -3.46 -54.34
C ASP A 503 -12.81 -4.81 -54.32
N ASP A 504 -11.50 -4.80 -54.40
CA ASP A 504 -10.62 -5.98 -54.33
C ASP A 504 -10.18 -6.35 -52.93
N GLY A 505 -10.59 -5.56 -51.90
CA GLY A 505 -10.24 -5.77 -50.51
C GLY A 505 -8.79 -5.55 -50.13
N THR A 506 -7.93 -5.08 -51.05
CA THR A 506 -6.48 -4.90 -50.79
C THR A 506 -6.13 -3.64 -50.03
N ARG A 507 -7.02 -2.66 -50.02
CA ARG A 507 -6.75 -1.33 -49.43
C ARG A 507 -7.92 -0.89 -48.55
N ALA A 508 -7.60 -0.21 -47.46
CA ALA A 508 -8.55 0.40 -46.53
C ALA A 508 -8.30 1.90 -46.43
N ASP A 509 -9.28 2.71 -46.77
CA ASP A 509 -9.31 4.13 -46.48
C ASP A 509 -10.02 4.32 -45.13
N VAL A 510 -9.25 4.52 -44.06
CA VAL A 510 -9.80 4.70 -42.72
C VAL A 510 -10.24 6.12 -42.52
N VAL A 511 -11.51 6.31 -42.19
CA VAL A 511 -12.09 7.63 -41.93
C VAL A 511 -12.58 7.66 -40.47
N PHE A 512 -12.05 8.57 -39.69
CA PHE A 512 -12.58 8.92 -38.39
C PHE A 512 -13.44 10.17 -38.50
N GLU A 513 -14.72 10.03 -38.16
CA GLU A 513 -15.67 11.14 -38.10
C GLU A 513 -15.79 11.58 -36.64
N VAL A 514 -15.34 12.79 -36.36
CA VAL A 514 -15.34 13.39 -35.02
C VAL A 514 -16.51 14.36 -34.91
N VAL A 515 -17.26 14.21 -33.81
CA VAL A 515 -18.24 15.22 -33.38
C VAL A 515 -17.72 15.75 -32.04
N GLU A 516 -17.11 16.94 -32.08
CA GLU A 516 -16.43 17.52 -30.91
C GLU A 516 -17.39 17.89 -29.77
N GLY A 517 -18.54 18.46 -30.09
CA GLY A 517 -19.39 19.14 -29.10
C GLY A 517 -18.75 20.44 -28.57
N PRO A 518 -19.30 21.05 -27.53
CA PRO A 518 -18.75 22.25 -26.93
C PRO A 518 -17.49 21.93 -26.12
N GLN A 519 -16.43 22.72 -26.26
CA GLN A 519 -15.25 22.65 -25.41
C GLN A 519 -15.57 23.20 -24.01
N LEU A 520 -15.42 22.39 -23.01
CA LEU A 520 -15.58 22.78 -21.61
C LEU A 520 -14.28 23.36 -21.08
N ARG A 521 -14.38 24.45 -20.34
CA ARG A 521 -13.26 25.11 -19.65
C ARG A 521 -13.53 25.22 -18.16
N VAL A 522 -12.46 25.20 -17.39
CA VAL A 522 -12.51 25.45 -15.96
C VAL A 522 -12.77 26.93 -15.70
N ASP A 523 -13.80 27.27 -14.94
CA ASP A 523 -14.04 28.63 -14.49
C ASP A 523 -13.32 28.87 -13.16
N HIS A 524 -13.74 28.22 -12.10
CA HIS A 524 -13.12 28.33 -10.79
C HIS A 524 -12.70 26.97 -10.22
N VAL A 525 -11.66 26.99 -9.37
CA VAL A 525 -11.27 25.84 -8.55
C VAL A 525 -11.67 26.09 -7.11
N ILE A 526 -12.71 25.40 -6.65
CA ILE A 526 -13.29 25.55 -5.32
C ILE A 526 -12.77 24.43 -4.43
N ILE A 527 -12.09 24.76 -3.33
CA ILE A 527 -11.49 23.78 -2.40
C ILE A 527 -12.26 23.79 -1.10
N ILE A 528 -12.78 22.61 -0.70
CA ILE A 528 -13.56 22.46 0.54
C ILE A 528 -13.06 21.29 1.39
N GLY A 529 -13.36 21.34 2.71
CA GLY A 529 -13.00 20.28 3.66
C GLY A 529 -11.62 20.45 4.30
N ASN A 530 -10.85 21.44 3.90
CA ASN A 530 -9.51 21.73 4.41
C ASN A 530 -9.60 22.63 5.68
N ARG A 531 -9.75 21.99 6.83
CA ARG A 531 -9.83 22.72 8.13
C ARG A 531 -8.46 23.09 8.70
N ARG A 532 -7.44 22.29 8.45
CA ARG A 532 -6.08 22.42 8.98
C ARG A 532 -5.06 22.67 7.88
N THR A 533 -5.33 22.14 6.68
CA THR A 533 -4.45 22.28 5.52
C THR A 533 -4.74 23.61 4.84
N ARG A 534 -3.69 24.36 4.50
CA ARG A 534 -3.86 25.63 3.81
C ARG A 534 -4.35 25.38 2.38
N THR A 535 -5.22 26.25 1.91
CA THR A 535 -5.76 26.22 0.54
C THR A 535 -4.62 26.22 -0.50
N ASP A 536 -3.58 27.08 -0.30
CA ASP A 536 -2.40 27.12 -1.18
C ASP A 536 -1.69 25.77 -1.32
N THR A 537 -1.63 24.97 -0.22
CA THR A 537 -0.98 23.64 -0.22
C THR A 537 -1.74 22.65 -1.09
N ILE A 538 -3.08 22.77 -1.14
CA ILE A 538 -3.94 21.94 -2.00
C ILE A 538 -3.89 22.46 -3.44
N ALA A 539 -4.03 23.77 -3.63
CA ALA A 539 -4.05 24.40 -4.95
C ALA A 539 -2.77 24.10 -5.77
N GLN A 540 -1.60 24.04 -5.13
CA GLN A 540 -0.34 23.65 -5.78
C GLN A 540 -0.33 22.22 -6.34
N GLN A 541 -1.23 21.35 -5.90
CA GLN A 541 -1.34 19.96 -6.41
C GLN A 541 -2.40 19.82 -7.49
N VAL A 542 -3.27 20.79 -7.64
CA VAL A 542 -4.27 20.83 -8.72
C VAL A 542 -3.57 21.38 -9.97
N THR A 543 -3.62 20.61 -11.06
CA THR A 543 -2.92 20.93 -12.32
C THR A 543 -3.75 21.80 -13.25
N LEU A 544 -5.03 21.99 -12.95
CA LEU A 544 -5.96 22.80 -13.72
C LEU A 544 -6.21 24.15 -13.05
N GLY A 545 -6.18 25.21 -13.81
CA GLY A 545 -6.51 26.55 -13.40
C GLY A 545 -7.69 27.12 -14.16
N SER A 546 -8.16 28.33 -13.77
CA SER A 546 -9.21 29.04 -14.48
C SER A 546 -8.80 29.33 -15.94
N GLY A 547 -9.69 29.06 -16.89
CA GLY A 547 -9.49 29.20 -18.33
C GLY A 547 -8.90 27.96 -19.02
N ASP A 548 -8.34 26.99 -18.29
CA ASP A 548 -7.81 25.77 -18.87
C ASP A 548 -8.93 24.88 -19.45
N PRO A 549 -8.68 24.10 -20.50
CA PRO A 549 -9.60 23.07 -20.93
C PRO A 549 -9.86 22.06 -19.81
N LEU A 550 -11.09 21.57 -19.68
CA LEU A 550 -11.46 20.57 -18.66
C LEU A 550 -10.87 19.20 -19.03
N ASP A 551 -9.62 18.99 -18.68
CA ASP A 551 -8.85 17.76 -18.95
C ASP A 551 -9.14 16.71 -17.88
N ALA A 552 -9.78 15.59 -18.27
CA ALA A 552 -10.09 14.46 -17.40
C ALA A 552 -8.81 13.79 -16.86
N GLY A 553 -7.75 13.73 -17.65
CA GLY A 553 -6.44 13.19 -17.23
C GLY A 553 -5.79 14.06 -16.15
N ALA A 554 -5.87 15.39 -16.31
CA ALA A 554 -5.37 16.36 -15.34
C ALA A 554 -6.16 16.32 -14.02
N ILE A 555 -7.47 16.05 -14.05
CA ILE A 555 -8.29 15.82 -12.86
C ILE A 555 -7.77 14.59 -12.09
N LEU A 556 -7.59 13.46 -12.77
CA LEU A 556 -7.07 12.24 -12.14
C LEU A 556 -5.64 12.42 -11.61
N GLU A 557 -4.80 13.14 -12.33
CA GLU A 557 -3.44 13.45 -11.87
C GLU A 557 -3.46 14.35 -10.62
N SER A 558 -4.33 15.36 -10.59
CA SER A 558 -4.53 16.22 -9.41
C SER A 558 -5.01 15.41 -8.21
N GLN A 559 -5.95 14.48 -8.41
CA GLN A 559 -6.39 13.58 -7.34
C GLN A 559 -5.25 12.69 -6.81
N ARG A 560 -4.43 12.12 -7.71
CA ARG A 560 -3.26 11.30 -7.34
C ARG A 560 -2.23 12.12 -6.55
N ARG A 561 -1.92 13.35 -7.00
CA ARG A 561 -0.98 14.25 -6.29
C ARG A 561 -1.48 14.60 -4.89
N LEU A 562 -2.75 14.95 -4.76
CA LEU A 562 -3.36 15.23 -3.46
C LEU A 562 -3.36 14.00 -2.54
N ALA A 563 -3.70 12.82 -3.05
CA ALA A 563 -3.65 11.57 -2.30
C ALA A 563 -2.21 11.22 -1.86
N ALA A 564 -1.22 11.44 -2.72
CA ALA A 564 0.19 11.21 -2.43
C ALA A 564 0.76 12.07 -1.29
N LEU A 565 0.13 13.21 -0.98
CA LEU A 565 0.52 14.01 0.21
C LEU A 565 0.33 13.23 1.52
N GLY A 566 -0.57 12.22 1.55
CA GLY A 566 -0.91 11.46 2.75
C GLY A 566 -1.61 12.28 3.85
N LEU A 567 -2.15 13.45 3.49
CA LEU A 567 -2.88 14.35 4.40
C LEU A 567 -4.37 14.08 4.42
N PHE A 568 -4.89 13.38 3.43
CA PHE A 568 -6.31 13.20 3.21
C PHE A 568 -6.68 11.72 3.22
N ARG A 569 -7.82 11.37 3.82
CA ARG A 569 -8.44 10.03 3.73
C ARG A 569 -9.12 9.83 2.39
N ARG A 570 -9.75 10.92 1.91
CA ARG A 570 -10.48 10.94 0.64
C ARG A 570 -10.23 12.24 -0.08
N VAL A 571 -10.04 12.16 -1.37
CA VAL A 571 -9.96 13.29 -2.29
C VAL A 571 -10.93 13.02 -3.42
N ARG A 572 -11.78 13.98 -3.72
CA ARG A 572 -12.68 13.93 -4.88
C ARG A 572 -12.61 15.28 -5.59
N ILE A 573 -12.43 15.24 -6.90
CA ILE A 573 -12.55 16.42 -7.76
C ILE A 573 -13.75 16.18 -8.69
N THR A 574 -14.74 17.05 -8.62
CA THR A 574 -15.99 16.91 -9.37
C THR A 574 -16.24 18.20 -10.15
N PRO A 575 -16.40 18.14 -11.46
CA PRO A 575 -16.87 19.28 -12.23
C PRO A 575 -18.34 19.60 -11.86
N LEU A 576 -18.61 20.86 -11.55
CA LEU A 576 -19.97 21.37 -11.30
C LEU A 576 -20.48 22.06 -12.58
N ALA A 577 -21.71 21.74 -12.96
CA ALA A 577 -22.33 22.35 -14.13
C ALA A 577 -22.80 23.77 -13.79
N HIS A 578 -22.54 24.70 -14.72
CA HIS A 578 -23.13 26.03 -14.75
C HIS A 578 -24.35 26.10 -15.67
N ASP A 579 -25.09 27.20 -15.60
CA ASP A 579 -26.10 27.54 -16.61
C ASP A 579 -25.43 27.76 -18.01
N ASP A 580 -24.14 28.10 -18.04
CA ASP A 580 -23.33 28.12 -19.26
C ASP A 580 -22.89 26.70 -19.61
N GLU A 581 -23.21 26.28 -20.84
CA GLU A 581 -22.84 24.94 -21.32
C GLU A 581 -21.32 24.76 -21.54
N THR A 582 -20.53 25.84 -21.53
CA THR A 582 -19.11 25.83 -21.92
C THR A 582 -18.14 25.95 -20.73
N THR A 583 -18.61 26.29 -19.54
CA THR A 583 -17.77 26.39 -18.34
C THR A 583 -18.17 25.42 -17.23
N ARG A 584 -17.22 25.07 -16.37
CA ARG A 584 -17.42 24.20 -15.19
C ARG A 584 -16.55 24.67 -14.06
N ASP A 585 -17.09 24.68 -12.84
CA ASP A 585 -16.28 24.79 -11.63
C ASP A 585 -15.70 23.44 -11.22
N LEU A 586 -14.46 23.43 -10.79
CA LEU A 586 -13.85 22.24 -10.18
C LEU A 586 -14.02 22.27 -8.67
N LEU A 587 -14.92 21.45 -8.14
CA LEU A 587 -15.06 21.25 -6.71
C LEU A 587 -14.07 20.21 -6.21
N VAL A 588 -13.03 20.66 -5.51
CA VAL A 588 -12.02 19.82 -4.84
C VAL A 588 -12.46 19.59 -3.40
N THR A 589 -13.04 18.41 -3.13
CA THR A 589 -13.46 18.01 -1.79
C THR A 589 -12.38 17.15 -1.16
N VAL A 590 -11.88 17.56 -0.01
CA VAL A 590 -10.88 16.81 0.76
C VAL A 590 -11.41 16.46 2.16
N GLU A 591 -11.13 15.23 2.59
CA GLU A 591 -11.37 14.77 3.96
C GLU A 591 -10.03 14.56 4.63
N GLU A 592 -9.72 15.36 5.65
CA GLU A 592 -8.41 15.33 6.30
C GLU A 592 -8.18 14.07 7.14
N ALA A 593 -7.02 13.45 6.98
CA ALA A 593 -6.56 12.34 7.80
C ALA A 593 -6.10 12.82 9.20
N PRO A 594 -6.02 11.92 10.21
CA PRO A 594 -5.43 12.22 11.49
C PRO A 594 -3.99 12.73 11.34
N VAL A 595 -3.69 13.85 12.00
CA VAL A 595 -2.37 14.49 11.88
C VAL A 595 -1.30 13.85 12.76
N THR A 596 -1.69 13.11 13.77
CA THR A 596 -0.76 12.45 14.70
C THR A 596 -0.77 10.95 14.44
N THR A 597 0.41 10.37 14.26
CA THR A 597 0.64 8.95 14.16
C THR A 597 1.39 8.46 15.38
N LEU A 598 0.98 7.32 15.91
CA LEU A 598 1.63 6.64 17.02
C LEU A 598 1.94 5.21 16.59
N GLY A 599 3.22 4.84 16.63
CA GLY A 599 3.69 3.50 16.38
C GLY A 599 4.42 2.96 17.60
N TYR A 600 4.18 1.72 17.95
CA TYR A 600 4.95 1.04 18.98
C TYR A 600 4.99 -0.45 18.69
N GLY A 601 6.04 -1.08 19.15
CA GLY A 601 6.19 -2.52 18.98
C GLY A 601 7.39 -3.05 19.73
N GLY A 602 7.50 -4.38 19.75
CA GLY A 602 8.61 -5.07 20.36
C GLY A 602 8.90 -6.37 19.63
N GLY A 603 10.09 -6.93 19.89
CA GLY A 603 10.51 -8.18 19.30
C GLY A 603 11.75 -8.74 19.99
N LEU A 604 12.18 -9.89 19.50
CA LEU A 604 13.42 -10.54 19.93
C LEU A 604 14.38 -10.59 18.74
N GLU A 605 15.63 -10.28 18.98
CA GLU A 605 16.73 -10.50 18.04
C GLU A 605 17.64 -11.57 18.61
N ALA A 606 17.96 -12.58 17.81
CA ALA A 606 18.96 -13.58 18.15
C ALA A 606 20.05 -13.60 17.09
N GLY A 607 21.29 -13.49 17.51
CA GLY A 607 22.43 -13.49 16.61
C GLY A 607 23.67 -14.08 17.27
N GLN A 608 24.60 -14.52 16.44
CA GLN A 608 25.90 -14.98 16.88
C GLN A 608 26.83 -13.77 17.04
N GLU A 609 27.22 -13.51 18.28
CA GLU A 609 28.15 -12.46 18.62
C GLU A 609 29.49 -13.02 19.13
N THR A 610 30.52 -12.29 18.84
CA THR A 610 31.86 -12.57 19.36
C THR A 610 32.05 -11.93 20.74
N THR A 611 32.32 -12.76 21.72
CA THR A 611 32.60 -12.36 23.11
C THR A 611 33.97 -12.86 23.55
N ALA A 612 34.54 -12.26 24.58
CA ALA A 612 35.80 -12.79 25.17
C ALA A 612 35.51 -14.09 25.94
N GLU A 613 36.29 -15.14 25.64
CA GLU A 613 36.34 -16.37 26.43
C GLU A 613 37.35 -16.20 27.61
N GLU A 614 37.35 -17.16 28.55
CA GLU A 614 38.38 -17.23 29.60
C GLU A 614 39.77 -17.31 28.94
N GLY A 615 40.58 -16.28 29.14
CA GLY A 615 41.89 -16.10 28.47
C GLY A 615 41.96 -14.94 27.49
N GLY A 616 40.87 -14.17 27.29
CA GLY A 616 40.84 -12.92 26.51
C GLY A 616 40.66 -13.08 24.99
N THR A 617 40.63 -14.32 24.49
CA THR A 617 40.46 -14.58 23.06
C THR A 617 38.98 -14.52 22.65
N ALA A 618 38.75 -14.15 21.37
CA ALA A 618 37.40 -14.07 20.78
C ALA A 618 36.76 -15.46 20.67
N GLY A 619 35.55 -15.59 21.19
CA GLY A 619 34.68 -16.78 21.06
C GLY A 619 33.26 -16.40 20.64
N ASP A 620 32.59 -17.29 19.92
CA ASP A 620 31.26 -17.01 19.39
C ASP A 620 30.15 -17.51 20.33
N ARG A 621 29.20 -16.64 20.66
CA ARG A 621 28.03 -16.98 21.49
C ARG A 621 26.75 -16.51 20.84
N ILE A 622 25.66 -17.27 21.00
CA ILE A 622 24.33 -16.81 20.60
C ILE A 622 23.80 -15.92 21.72
N GLU A 623 23.48 -14.67 21.38
CA GLU A 623 22.86 -13.72 22.29
C GLU A 623 21.44 -13.40 21.81
N ILE A 624 20.46 -13.43 22.74
CA ILE A 624 19.05 -13.08 22.50
C ILE A 624 18.81 -11.72 23.15
N ARG A 625 18.38 -10.72 22.38
CA ARG A 625 18.11 -9.38 22.84
C ARG A 625 16.66 -8.98 22.62
N PRO A 626 15.88 -8.69 23.66
CA PRO A 626 14.59 -8.04 23.52
C PRO A 626 14.79 -6.63 22.99
N ARG A 627 13.93 -6.23 22.02
CA ARG A 627 13.88 -4.90 21.45
C ARG A 627 12.51 -4.29 21.60
N ALA A 628 12.44 -2.99 21.81
CA ALA A 628 11.22 -2.22 21.75
C ALA A 628 11.45 -0.97 20.91
N PHE A 629 10.42 -0.55 20.19
CA PHE A 629 10.44 0.73 19.50
C PHE A 629 9.17 1.52 19.78
N PHE A 630 9.31 2.82 19.73
CA PHE A 630 8.25 3.80 19.85
C PHE A 630 8.47 4.89 18.83
N GLU A 631 7.40 5.24 18.12
CA GLU A 631 7.41 6.31 17.13
C GLU A 631 6.20 7.22 17.36
N ILE A 632 6.42 8.51 17.39
CA ILE A 632 5.37 9.51 17.35
C ILE A 632 5.67 10.49 16.22
N GLY A 633 4.68 10.69 15.37
CA GLY A 633 4.76 11.63 14.26
C GLY A 633 3.61 12.63 14.28
N ARG A 634 3.89 13.85 13.87
CA ARG A 634 2.87 14.84 13.58
C ARG A 634 3.08 15.42 12.19
N ARG A 635 2.05 15.28 11.37
CA ARG A 635 2.03 15.76 9.99
C ARG A 635 1.29 17.09 9.89
N ASN A 636 1.43 17.73 8.75
CA ASN A 636 0.71 18.95 8.39
C ASN A 636 0.91 20.12 9.37
N LEU A 637 2.14 20.28 9.86
CA LEU A 637 2.46 21.42 10.72
C LEU A 637 2.20 22.73 9.96
N PHE A 638 1.43 23.63 10.59
CA PHE A 638 1.04 24.93 10.04
C PHE A 638 0.28 24.86 8.70
N GLY A 639 -0.34 23.71 8.39
CA GLY A 639 -1.11 23.50 7.16
C GLY A 639 -0.29 23.37 5.87
N LYS A 640 1.04 23.20 5.96
CA LYS A 640 1.98 23.23 4.81
C LYS A 640 2.60 21.87 4.49
N ASN A 641 1.97 20.76 4.86
CA ASN A 641 2.52 19.40 4.69
C ASN A 641 3.89 19.18 5.34
N ARG A 642 4.28 20.00 6.31
CA ARG A 642 5.47 19.81 7.13
C ARG A 642 5.24 18.67 8.11
N SER A 643 6.28 17.94 8.46
CA SER A 643 6.16 16.90 9.48
C SER A 643 7.32 16.91 10.46
N ILE A 644 7.02 16.47 11.68
CA ILE A 644 8.02 16.16 12.69
C ILE A 644 7.74 14.75 13.20
N SER A 645 8.79 13.97 13.35
CA SER A 645 8.73 12.63 13.94
C SER A 645 9.81 12.42 14.96
N LEU A 646 9.51 11.61 15.96
CA LEU A 646 10.46 11.12 16.94
C LEU A 646 10.36 9.59 16.94
N PHE A 647 11.45 8.95 16.57
CA PHE A 647 11.63 7.51 16.61
C PHE A 647 12.59 7.13 17.72
N THR A 648 12.22 6.15 18.54
CA THR A 648 13.06 5.62 19.62
C THR A 648 13.11 4.11 19.53
N ARG A 649 14.30 3.53 19.52
CA ARG A 649 14.53 2.09 19.60
C ARG A 649 15.41 1.79 20.80
N LEU A 650 15.04 0.80 21.56
CA LEU A 650 15.74 0.34 22.77
C LEU A 650 15.98 -1.16 22.64
N SER A 651 17.20 -1.60 22.95
CA SER A 651 17.54 -3.01 23.12
C SER A 651 17.96 -3.26 24.55
N PHE A 652 17.45 -4.34 25.13
CA PHE A 652 17.70 -4.67 26.53
C PHE A 652 18.61 -5.88 26.61
N ARG A 653 19.39 -5.98 27.69
CA ARG A 653 20.16 -7.18 28.01
C ARG A 653 19.26 -8.16 28.75
N SER A 654 19.20 -9.41 28.30
CA SER A 654 18.55 -10.46 29.08
C SER A 654 19.41 -10.77 30.30
N ALA A 655 18.81 -10.67 31.49
CA ALA A 655 19.49 -11.07 32.76
C ALA A 655 19.71 -12.59 32.86
N VAL A 656 19.29 -13.37 31.86
CA VAL A 656 19.45 -14.84 31.85
C VAL A 656 20.68 -15.20 31.01
N SER A 657 21.86 -14.97 31.57
CA SER A 657 23.10 -15.64 31.12
C SER A 657 23.61 -16.51 32.30
N PRO A 658 23.33 -17.81 32.31
CA PRO A 658 23.96 -18.70 33.30
C PRO A 658 25.44 -18.82 32.96
N GLY A 659 26.31 -18.28 33.79
CA GLY A 659 27.74 -18.57 33.79
C GLY A 659 28.72 -17.44 33.40
N ALA A 660 28.50 -16.20 33.82
CA ALA A 660 29.63 -15.28 33.95
C ALA A 660 30.10 -15.26 35.40
N PRO A 661 31.29 -15.82 35.73
CA PRO A 661 31.89 -15.62 37.04
C PRO A 661 32.49 -14.19 37.06
N GLY A 662 31.99 -13.36 37.98
CA GLY A 662 32.78 -12.32 38.62
C GLY A 662 33.09 -11.06 37.83
N GLU A 663 32.09 -10.28 37.42
CA GLU A 663 32.27 -8.82 37.39
C GLU A 663 31.53 -8.24 38.60
N GLY A 664 32.29 -7.59 39.47
CA GLY A 664 31.84 -7.02 40.74
C GLY A 664 30.60 -6.17 40.56
N ASP A 665 29.65 -6.41 41.45
CA ASP A 665 28.44 -5.67 41.70
C ASP A 665 28.71 -4.15 41.82
N SER A 666 28.70 -3.45 40.69
CA SER A 666 28.43 -2.04 40.65
C SER A 666 26.94 -1.90 40.41
N GLY A 667 26.17 -1.59 41.46
CA GLY A 667 24.71 -1.46 41.59
C GLY A 667 23.95 -0.90 40.39
N GLY A 668 23.97 -1.61 39.27
CA GLY A 668 23.22 -1.32 38.04
C GLY A 668 21.89 -2.01 38.12
N SER A 669 20.84 -1.26 37.83
CA SER A 669 19.49 -1.73 37.61
C SER A 669 19.48 -3.05 36.83
N PRO A 670 18.64 -4.06 37.18
CA PRO A 670 18.51 -5.32 36.44
C PRO A 670 18.05 -5.16 34.96
N PHE A 671 17.69 -3.94 34.56
CA PHE A 671 17.34 -3.54 33.20
C PHE A 671 18.35 -2.46 32.72
N GLY A 672 19.54 -2.86 32.32
CA GLY A 672 20.46 -1.96 31.62
C GLY A 672 20.12 -1.86 30.12
N PHE A 673 20.01 -0.63 29.58
CA PHE A 673 19.94 -0.43 28.13
C PHE A 673 21.30 -0.77 27.53
N VAL A 674 21.35 -1.76 26.66
CA VAL A 674 22.59 -2.15 25.96
C VAL A 674 22.77 -1.27 24.73
N GLU A 675 21.70 -1.01 23.98
CA GLU A 675 21.70 -0.15 22.81
C GLU A 675 20.45 0.72 22.80
N TYR A 676 20.61 1.95 22.35
CA TYR A 676 19.47 2.82 22.07
C TYR A 676 19.74 3.67 20.83
N ARG A 677 18.65 4.05 20.17
CA ARG A 677 18.65 5.03 19.09
C ARG A 677 17.45 5.93 19.23
N VAL A 678 17.68 7.23 19.33
CA VAL A 678 16.67 8.28 19.31
C VAL A 678 16.93 9.14 18.10
N LEU A 679 15.92 9.28 17.23
CA LEU A 679 15.98 10.05 16.00
C LEU A 679 14.80 10.99 15.95
N GLY A 680 15.07 12.30 15.96
CA GLY A 680 14.09 13.33 15.68
C GLY A 680 14.29 13.86 14.27
N THR A 681 13.24 13.91 13.45
CA THR A 681 13.31 14.39 12.07
C THR A 681 12.21 15.43 11.82
N PHE A 682 12.60 16.57 11.25
CA PHE A 682 11.70 17.57 10.69
C PHE A 682 11.84 17.58 9.17
N ARG A 683 10.70 17.55 8.46
CA ARG A 683 10.64 17.64 6.99
C ARG A 683 9.98 18.93 6.57
N GLU A 684 10.64 19.67 5.70
CA GLU A 684 10.11 20.78 4.92
C GLU A 684 9.94 20.32 3.47
N PRO A 685 8.71 20.16 2.98
CA PRO A 685 8.49 19.79 1.59
C PRO A 685 8.69 20.98 0.65
N ALA A 686 9.03 20.72 -0.61
CA ALA A 686 9.09 21.69 -1.71
C ALA A 686 9.91 22.95 -1.36
N VAL A 687 11.14 22.76 -0.85
CA VAL A 687 12.02 23.84 -0.39
C VAL A 687 12.23 24.87 -1.49
N PHE A 688 12.03 26.15 -1.17
CA PHE A 688 12.14 27.31 -2.10
C PHE A 688 11.25 27.18 -3.35
N GLY A 689 10.10 26.47 -3.23
CA GLY A 689 9.19 26.23 -4.37
C GLY A 689 9.74 25.24 -5.40
N SER A 690 10.82 24.53 -5.06
CA SER A 690 11.42 23.47 -5.88
C SER A 690 10.76 22.12 -5.61
N ASN A 691 10.99 21.15 -6.50
CA ASN A 691 10.56 19.77 -6.30
C ASN A 691 11.58 18.97 -5.43
N ALA A 692 12.03 19.57 -4.33
CA ALA A 692 12.98 18.97 -3.39
C ALA A 692 12.52 19.15 -1.96
N ASP A 693 12.70 18.11 -1.14
CA ASP A 693 12.39 18.11 0.30
C ASP A 693 13.67 18.35 1.12
N ALA A 694 13.56 19.13 2.19
CA ALA A 694 14.63 19.25 3.17
C ALA A 694 14.29 18.51 4.47
N PHE A 695 15.29 17.86 5.02
CA PHE A 695 15.20 17.13 6.28
C PHE A 695 16.23 17.68 7.26
N LEU A 696 15.78 18.01 8.46
CA LEU A 696 16.63 18.31 9.58
C LEU A 696 16.49 17.19 10.60
N SER A 697 17.58 16.49 10.92
CA SER A 697 17.53 15.34 11.82
C SER A 697 18.54 15.48 12.95
N GLY A 698 18.09 15.13 14.15
CA GLY A 698 18.93 14.98 15.34
C GLY A 698 18.95 13.53 15.78
N THR A 699 20.13 12.95 15.94
CA THR A 699 20.32 11.55 16.35
C THR A 699 21.11 11.46 17.63
N ALA A 700 20.66 10.63 18.56
CA ALA A 700 21.45 10.17 19.70
C ALA A 700 21.38 8.64 19.74
N GLU A 701 22.53 7.97 19.65
CA GLU A 701 22.58 6.52 19.64
C GLU A 701 23.74 5.97 20.47
N GLN A 702 23.52 4.80 21.01
CA GLN A 702 24.55 3.94 21.57
C GLN A 702 24.48 2.60 20.87
N GLN A 703 25.61 2.15 20.37
CA GLN A 703 25.71 0.87 19.67
C GLN A 703 26.92 0.09 20.23
N ARG A 704 26.73 -1.22 20.33
CA ARG A 704 27.76 -2.16 20.74
C ARG A 704 28.29 -2.92 19.52
N ARG A 705 29.64 -3.03 19.44
CA ARG A 705 30.35 -3.89 18.50
C ARG A 705 31.22 -4.86 19.22
N PRO A 706 31.66 -5.95 18.63
CA PRO A 706 32.54 -6.91 19.29
C PRO A 706 33.84 -6.28 19.87
N SER A 707 34.45 -5.33 19.17
CA SER A 707 35.72 -4.72 19.52
C SER A 707 35.61 -3.42 20.35
N PHE A 708 34.47 -2.72 20.26
CA PHE A 708 34.22 -1.47 20.97
C PHE A 708 32.74 -1.13 21.03
N SER A 709 32.35 -0.36 21.98
CA SER A 709 31.07 0.31 22.06
C SER A 709 31.22 1.79 21.72
N PHE A 710 30.19 2.43 21.19
CA PHE A 710 30.25 3.87 20.97
C PHE A 710 28.92 4.56 21.26
N THR A 711 29.03 5.81 21.70
CA THR A 711 27.93 6.76 21.70
C THR A 711 28.12 7.75 20.57
N ARG A 712 27.05 8.08 19.86
CA ARG A 712 27.06 9.06 18.77
C ARG A 712 25.94 10.06 18.98
N ARG A 713 26.23 11.33 18.83
CA ARG A 713 25.24 12.41 18.74
C ARG A 713 25.50 13.13 17.44
N ALA A 714 24.47 13.25 16.62
CA ALA A 714 24.59 13.84 15.29
C ALA A 714 23.44 14.81 15.02
N PHE A 715 23.75 15.83 14.26
CA PHE A 715 22.78 16.69 13.61
C PHE A 715 23.07 16.68 12.11
N SER A 716 22.03 16.50 11.29
CA SER A 716 22.15 16.48 9.84
C SER A 716 21.11 17.38 9.17
N ALA A 717 21.51 17.97 8.05
CA ALA A 717 20.65 18.72 7.15
C ALA A 717 20.80 18.12 5.75
N GLU A 718 19.72 17.57 5.24
CA GLU A 718 19.65 16.89 3.95
C GLU A 718 18.66 17.58 3.04
N VAL A 719 18.99 17.68 1.76
CA VAL A 719 18.09 18.06 0.67
C VAL A 719 18.02 16.88 -0.28
N ALA A 720 16.80 16.37 -0.51
CA ALA A 720 16.55 15.24 -1.39
C ALA A 720 15.59 15.64 -2.51
N ARG A 721 15.86 15.18 -3.72
CA ARG A 721 15.04 15.42 -4.90
C ARG A 721 14.81 14.12 -5.66
N ALA A 722 13.55 13.82 -5.94
CA ALA A 722 13.17 12.78 -6.88
C ALA A 722 13.26 13.31 -8.32
N LEU A 723 13.95 12.57 -9.18
CA LEU A 723 14.09 12.84 -10.62
C LEU A 723 13.30 11.77 -11.38
N GLY A 724 11.99 12.00 -11.52
CA GLY A 724 11.04 10.99 -11.98
C GLY A 724 10.71 9.96 -10.89
N SER A 725 10.08 8.84 -11.28
CA SER A 725 9.58 7.81 -10.37
C SER A 725 10.65 6.81 -9.87
N ARG A 726 11.82 6.80 -10.49
CA ARG A 726 12.82 5.73 -10.30
C ARG A 726 14.21 6.21 -9.89
N PHE A 727 14.46 7.51 -9.90
CA PHE A 727 15.77 8.07 -9.59
C PHE A 727 15.68 9.14 -8.50
N GLY A 728 16.54 9.05 -7.48
CA GLY A 728 16.65 9.99 -6.37
C GLY A 728 18.06 10.52 -6.24
N LEU A 729 18.18 11.80 -5.91
CA LEU A 729 19.44 12.46 -5.59
C LEU A 729 19.31 13.18 -4.26
N SER A 730 20.28 13.01 -3.35
CA SER A 730 20.34 13.77 -2.11
C SER A 730 21.72 14.30 -1.81
N GLY A 731 21.75 15.44 -1.13
CA GLY A 731 22.95 16.03 -0.55
C GLY A 731 22.72 16.28 0.93
N ASN A 732 23.64 15.82 1.78
CA ASN A 732 23.54 15.90 3.22
C ASN A 732 24.80 16.51 3.84
N TYR A 733 24.62 17.45 4.76
CA TYR A 733 25.65 17.92 5.66
C TYR A 733 25.39 17.37 7.05
N GLN A 734 26.41 16.78 7.68
CA GLN A 734 26.30 16.19 9.00
C GLN A 734 27.45 16.66 9.90
N ILE A 735 27.10 17.04 11.13
CA ILE A 735 28.04 17.21 12.23
C ILE A 735 27.73 16.18 13.31
N GLN A 736 28.72 15.42 13.71
CA GLN A 736 28.55 14.39 14.74
C GLN A 736 29.71 14.38 15.72
N ARG A 737 29.41 13.88 16.92
CA ARG A 737 30.39 13.56 17.94
C ARG A 737 30.25 12.10 18.32
N THR A 738 31.30 11.31 18.11
CA THR A 738 31.35 9.90 18.43
C THR A 738 32.36 9.70 19.55
N GLN A 739 31.99 8.97 20.58
CA GLN A 739 32.86 8.60 21.69
C GLN A 739 32.89 7.08 21.78
N LEU A 740 34.08 6.50 21.74
CA LEU A 740 34.35 5.09 21.94
C LEU A 740 34.45 4.79 23.44
N PHE A 741 34.03 3.61 23.84
CA PHE A 741 34.18 3.06 25.19
C PHE A 741 34.13 1.52 25.14
N ASP A 742 34.45 0.82 26.22
CA ASP A 742 34.62 -0.63 26.30
C ASP A 742 35.53 -1.17 25.18
N GLU A 743 36.63 -0.44 24.92
CA GLU A 743 37.59 -0.81 23.89
C GLU A 743 38.35 -2.06 24.31
N ARG A 744 38.33 -3.10 23.46
CA ARG A 744 39.04 -4.35 23.61
C ARG A 744 40.26 -4.39 22.69
N PHE A 745 40.89 -3.24 22.52
CA PHE A 745 42.07 -3.11 21.71
C PHE A 745 43.32 -3.42 22.57
N THR A 746 44.03 -4.49 22.28
CA THR A 746 45.35 -4.80 22.78
C THR A 746 46.45 -4.00 22.04
N GLU A 747 47.75 -4.35 22.13
CA GLU A 747 48.87 -3.56 21.63
C GLU A 747 48.81 -3.17 20.14
N ASP A 748 47.97 -3.82 19.32
CA ASP A 748 47.87 -3.62 17.87
C ASP A 748 46.95 -2.45 17.45
N VAL A 749 46.45 -1.64 18.38
CA VAL A 749 45.59 -0.49 18.09
C VAL A 749 46.28 0.50 17.20
N ARG A 750 45.64 0.84 16.07
CA ARG A 750 46.14 1.89 15.18
C ARG A 750 46.27 3.20 15.97
N LEU A 751 47.36 3.91 15.78
CA LEU A 751 47.68 5.15 16.49
C LEU A 751 46.53 6.17 16.39
N ILE A 752 45.82 6.23 15.30
CA ILE A 752 44.65 7.12 15.11
C ILE A 752 43.54 6.90 16.15
N ASP A 753 43.26 5.67 16.53
CA ASP A 753 42.21 5.34 17.49
C ASP A 753 42.62 5.70 18.93
N ARG A 754 43.91 5.54 19.26
CA ARG A 754 44.45 6.01 20.55
C ARG A 754 44.43 7.53 20.66
N LEU A 755 44.63 8.25 19.53
CA LEU A 755 44.66 9.71 19.53
C LEU A 755 43.25 10.31 19.61
N PHE A 756 42.25 9.60 19.12
CA PHE A 756 40.87 10.07 18.99
C PHE A 756 39.85 9.07 19.55
N PRO A 757 39.86 8.77 20.87
CA PRO A 757 38.80 8.00 21.51
C PRO A 757 37.47 8.74 21.43
N GLN A 758 37.50 10.05 21.21
CA GLN A 758 36.38 10.91 20.94
C GLN A 758 36.65 11.74 19.69
N VAL A 759 35.77 11.65 18.71
CA VAL A 759 35.90 12.31 17.40
C VAL A 759 34.69 13.21 17.13
N ARG A 760 34.98 14.46 16.79
CA ARG A 760 34.05 15.36 16.14
C ARG A 760 34.24 15.27 14.64
N LEU A 761 33.21 14.83 13.95
CA LEU A 761 33.19 14.69 12.51
C LEU A 761 32.21 15.69 11.89
N SER A 762 32.73 16.45 10.91
CA SER A 762 31.93 17.30 10.04
C SER A 762 32.12 16.82 8.60
N SER A 763 31.02 16.48 7.91
CA SER A 763 31.08 15.86 6.58
C SER A 763 29.95 16.31 5.65
N PHE A 764 30.25 16.37 4.36
CA PHE A 764 29.29 16.40 3.29
C PHE A 764 29.16 15.03 2.65
N SER A 765 27.95 14.60 2.37
CA SER A 765 27.70 13.38 1.59
C SER A 765 26.69 13.64 0.48
N THR A 766 26.86 12.93 -0.63
CA THR A 766 25.95 12.92 -1.74
C THR A 766 25.54 11.49 -2.03
N SER A 767 24.26 11.26 -2.24
CA SER A 767 23.71 9.95 -2.57
C SER A 767 22.88 10.03 -3.83
N ALA A 768 23.12 9.09 -4.75
CA ALA A 768 22.29 8.85 -5.94
C ALA A 768 21.72 7.44 -5.85
N VAL A 769 20.40 7.32 -6.05
CA VAL A 769 19.66 6.06 -5.93
C VAL A 769 18.83 5.85 -7.18
N ARG A 770 18.87 4.64 -7.73
CA ARG A 770 17.93 4.17 -8.75
C ARG A 770 17.22 2.93 -8.21
N ASP A 771 15.88 3.00 -8.09
CA ASP A 771 15.06 1.91 -7.60
C ASP A 771 13.96 1.59 -8.60
N THR A 772 13.95 0.35 -9.10
CA THR A 772 12.96 -0.18 -10.03
C THR A 772 12.32 -1.45 -9.52
N ARG A 773 12.50 -1.76 -8.24
CA ARG A 773 11.90 -2.94 -7.61
C ARG A 773 10.39 -2.81 -7.57
N ASP A 774 9.71 -3.93 -7.78
CA ASP A 774 8.26 -4.05 -7.67
C ASP A 774 7.75 -3.86 -6.23
N ASP A 775 8.49 -4.36 -5.25
CA ASP A 775 8.23 -4.20 -3.82
C ASP A 775 9.54 -3.90 -3.09
N GLN A 776 9.52 -2.95 -2.15
CA GLN A 776 10.70 -2.56 -1.38
C GLN A 776 11.04 -3.55 -0.25
N LEU A 777 10.01 -4.23 0.31
CA LEU A 777 10.15 -5.16 1.42
C LEU A 777 10.41 -6.60 0.97
N ASN A 778 9.78 -7.02 -0.13
CA ASN A 778 9.92 -8.37 -0.67
C ASN A 778 9.99 -8.37 -2.20
N PRO A 779 11.08 -7.83 -2.77
CA PRO A 779 11.22 -7.68 -4.22
C PRO A 779 11.27 -9.02 -4.93
N THR A 780 10.50 -9.13 -6.03
CA THR A 780 10.47 -10.27 -6.94
C THR A 780 11.06 -9.95 -8.30
N SER A 781 11.04 -8.69 -8.70
CA SER A 781 11.58 -8.20 -9.97
C SER A 781 12.17 -6.81 -9.86
N GLY A 782 13.03 -6.44 -10.82
CA GLY A 782 13.64 -5.12 -10.89
C GLY A 782 15.07 -5.07 -10.33
N HIS A 783 15.55 -3.87 -10.14
CA HIS A 783 16.90 -3.61 -9.62
C HIS A 783 16.96 -2.35 -8.75
N TYR A 784 17.90 -2.38 -7.82
CA TYR A 784 18.25 -1.25 -6.97
C TYR A 784 19.73 -0.96 -7.16
N ALA A 785 20.09 0.30 -7.32
CA ALA A 785 21.48 0.75 -7.37
C ALA A 785 21.63 2.03 -6.56
N SER A 786 22.64 2.12 -5.72
CA SER A 786 22.97 3.32 -4.97
C SER A 786 24.47 3.59 -4.94
N VAL A 787 24.81 4.86 -4.98
CA VAL A 787 26.16 5.38 -4.80
C VAL A 787 26.09 6.45 -3.71
N ASN A 788 26.90 6.30 -2.67
CA ASN A 788 27.05 7.30 -1.63
C ASN A 788 28.53 7.70 -1.54
N VAL A 789 28.80 9.00 -1.57
CA VAL A 789 30.16 9.55 -1.39
C VAL A 789 30.13 10.55 -0.25
N GLN A 790 31.00 10.38 0.71
CA GLN A 790 31.16 11.22 1.91
C GLN A 790 32.58 11.83 1.95
N LEU A 791 32.64 13.12 2.18
CA LEU A 791 33.87 13.87 2.40
C LEU A 791 33.87 14.49 3.80
N ALA A 792 34.79 14.08 4.64
CA ALA A 792 35.11 14.73 5.91
C ALA A 792 36.40 15.52 5.78
N ALA A 793 36.41 16.75 6.22
CA ALA A 793 37.60 17.57 6.11
C ALA A 793 37.76 18.51 7.32
N ARG A 794 39.00 18.74 7.73
CA ARG A 794 39.32 19.65 8.86
C ARG A 794 38.89 21.08 8.57
N ARG A 795 38.89 21.50 7.29
CA ARG A 795 38.48 22.86 6.85
C ARG A 795 36.99 23.13 7.10
N ILE A 796 36.15 22.09 7.20
CA ILE A 796 34.72 22.20 7.50
C ILE A 796 34.39 21.87 8.96
N GLY A 797 35.39 21.84 9.84
CA GLY A 797 35.22 21.65 11.29
C GLY A 797 35.33 20.22 11.79
N SER A 798 35.79 19.27 10.97
CA SER A 798 36.10 17.90 11.39
C SER A 798 37.45 17.84 12.12
N GLU A 799 37.59 16.91 13.04
CA GLU A 799 38.90 16.61 13.69
C GLU A 799 39.76 15.67 12.84
N VAL A 800 39.12 14.88 11.99
CA VAL A 800 39.73 13.94 11.06
C VAL A 800 39.31 14.24 9.61
N GLY A 801 40.10 13.76 8.64
CA GLY A 801 39.79 13.97 7.23
C GLY A 801 39.85 12.69 6.42
N PHE A 802 38.82 12.39 5.65
CA PHE A 802 38.77 11.22 4.78
C PHE A 802 37.74 11.39 3.65
N VAL A 803 37.89 10.58 2.63
CA VAL A 803 36.86 10.32 1.62
C VAL A 803 36.39 8.89 1.77
N ARG A 804 35.06 8.67 1.77
CA ARG A 804 34.45 7.36 1.86
C ARG A 804 33.41 7.23 0.76
N SER A 805 33.46 6.14 -0.01
CA SER A 805 32.45 5.81 -1.01
C SER A 805 31.86 4.43 -0.73
N PHE A 806 30.56 4.29 -0.97
CA PHE A 806 29.85 3.03 -0.82
C PHE A 806 28.89 2.85 -2.00
N LEU A 807 29.05 1.74 -2.70
CA LEU A 807 28.25 1.35 -3.85
C LEU A 807 27.44 0.11 -3.49
N THR A 808 26.15 0.10 -3.89
CA THR A 808 25.28 -1.05 -3.74
C THR A 808 24.57 -1.30 -5.07
N GLY A 809 24.56 -2.54 -5.53
CA GLY A 809 23.78 -3.00 -6.66
C GLY A 809 23.02 -4.25 -6.26
N GLN A 810 21.70 -4.30 -6.55
CA GLN A 810 20.84 -5.46 -6.31
C GLN A 810 20.01 -5.73 -7.56
N TRP A 811 19.76 -7.00 -7.83
CA TRP A 811 18.98 -7.44 -8.98
C TRP A 811 18.09 -8.61 -8.59
N PHE A 812 16.82 -8.55 -9.02
CA PHE A 812 15.78 -9.51 -8.71
C PHE A 812 15.10 -9.96 -9.99
N ARG A 813 14.86 -11.24 -10.12
CA ARG A 813 14.17 -11.81 -11.28
C ARG A 813 13.39 -13.06 -10.89
N GLN A 814 12.11 -13.06 -11.21
CA GLN A 814 11.29 -14.27 -11.14
C GLN A 814 11.61 -15.19 -12.31
N LEU A 815 11.77 -16.48 -12.04
CA LEU A 815 12.08 -17.47 -13.07
C LEU A 815 10.81 -17.82 -13.87
N PRO A 816 10.88 -17.77 -15.22
CA PRO A 816 9.75 -18.15 -16.06
C PRO A 816 9.41 -19.63 -15.90
N GLY A 817 8.11 -19.97 -15.96
CA GLY A 817 7.63 -21.36 -15.84
C GLY A 817 7.65 -21.97 -14.45
N ARG A 818 8.09 -21.23 -13.41
CA ARG A 818 8.05 -21.65 -12.00
C ARG A 818 7.40 -20.57 -11.15
N SER A 819 6.17 -20.81 -10.72
CA SER A 819 5.39 -19.85 -9.96
C SER A 819 6.11 -19.41 -8.67
N GLY A 820 6.44 -18.11 -8.60
CA GLY A 820 6.97 -17.48 -7.38
C GLY A 820 8.45 -17.71 -7.07
N VAL A 821 9.22 -18.46 -7.89
CA VAL A 821 10.66 -18.66 -7.65
C VAL A 821 11.45 -17.43 -8.09
N VAL A 822 12.24 -16.85 -7.18
CA VAL A 822 12.98 -15.59 -7.40
C VAL A 822 14.49 -15.83 -7.24
N VAL A 823 15.26 -15.36 -8.21
CA VAL A 823 16.71 -15.18 -8.07
C VAL A 823 16.98 -13.74 -7.64
N ALA A 824 17.69 -13.60 -6.54
CA ALA A 824 18.09 -12.31 -5.97
C ALA A 824 19.61 -12.26 -5.84
N THR A 825 20.24 -11.18 -6.31
CA THR A 825 21.68 -10.96 -6.18
C THR A 825 21.97 -9.58 -5.65
N SER A 826 23.08 -9.44 -4.90
CA SER A 826 23.54 -8.17 -4.35
C SER A 826 25.07 -8.08 -4.43
N ALA A 827 25.57 -6.92 -4.82
CA ALA A 827 26.98 -6.56 -4.76
C ALA A 827 27.15 -5.24 -4.03
N ARG A 828 28.05 -5.20 -3.06
CA ARG A 828 28.35 -4.01 -2.26
C ARG A 828 29.86 -3.82 -2.20
N VAL A 829 30.31 -2.60 -2.50
CA VAL A 829 31.73 -2.23 -2.46
C VAL A 829 31.87 -0.92 -1.69
N GLY A 830 32.71 -0.92 -0.69
CA GLY A 830 33.03 0.27 0.10
C GLY A 830 34.54 0.56 0.03
N LEU A 831 34.88 1.81 -0.18
CA LEU A 831 36.27 2.29 -0.19
C LEU A 831 36.36 3.54 0.70
N ALA A 832 37.34 3.60 1.59
CA ALA A 832 37.61 4.75 2.45
C ALA A 832 39.08 5.03 2.49
N ASP A 833 39.46 6.29 2.31
CA ASP A 833 40.83 6.73 2.31
C ASP A 833 40.98 7.92 3.25
N GLY A 834 41.79 7.75 4.30
CA GLY A 834 42.08 8.77 5.28
C GLY A 834 43.16 9.71 4.77
N PHE A 835 43.04 11.03 5.00
CA PHE A 835 44.06 11.98 4.68
C PHE A 835 45.24 11.80 5.64
N GLN A 836 46.44 11.82 5.13
CA GLN A 836 47.64 11.67 5.92
C GLN A 836 47.80 12.79 6.95
N ARG A 837 48.18 12.40 8.18
CA ARG A 837 48.51 13.30 9.28
C ARG A 837 49.89 12.93 9.85
N VAL A 838 50.72 13.94 10.01
CA VAL A 838 52.00 13.83 10.76
C VAL A 838 51.69 14.08 12.23
N VAL A 839 52.02 13.14 13.10
CA VAL A 839 51.82 13.22 14.55
C VAL A 839 53.14 13.07 15.24
N THR A 840 53.47 14.02 16.11
CA THR A 840 54.69 13.93 16.95
C THR A 840 54.45 12.94 18.08
N ARG A 841 55.36 11.95 18.23
CA ARG A 841 55.34 11.05 19.39
C ARG A 841 55.61 11.83 20.66
N ARG A 842 54.79 11.56 21.67
CA ARG A 842 54.91 12.16 23.00
C ARG A 842 55.07 11.07 24.05
N ASP A 843 55.86 11.36 25.09
CA ASP A 843 56.01 10.50 26.26
C ASP A 843 54.76 10.59 27.18
N GLY A 844 54.73 9.82 28.29
CA GLY A 844 53.68 9.84 29.27
C GLY A 844 53.50 11.18 30.01
N THR A 845 54.40 12.12 29.83
CA THR A 845 54.34 13.49 30.38
C THR A 845 53.83 14.51 29.36
N GLY A 846 53.59 14.07 28.10
CA GLY A 846 53.16 14.93 27.01
C GLY A 846 54.32 15.65 26.27
N SER A 847 55.58 15.36 26.59
CA SER A 847 56.76 15.94 25.95
C SER A 847 57.08 15.18 24.65
N PRO A 848 57.60 15.86 23.57
CA PRO A 848 57.99 15.18 22.34
C PRO A 848 59.14 14.21 22.62
N ILE A 849 59.03 12.99 22.10
CA ILE A 849 60.12 12.03 22.08
C ILE A 849 61.09 12.45 20.97
N LEU A 850 62.37 12.69 21.32
CA LEU A 850 63.39 13.10 20.37
C LEU A 850 64.12 11.86 19.81
N GLY A 851 64.41 11.89 18.52
CA GLY A 851 65.26 10.91 17.86
C GLY A 851 66.72 11.12 18.16
N PRO A 852 67.63 10.25 17.71
CA PRO A 852 69.11 10.40 17.87
C PRO A 852 69.66 11.68 17.25
N ASP A 853 68.94 12.29 16.32
CA ASP A 853 69.23 13.56 15.63
C ASP A 853 68.71 14.80 16.37
N GLY A 854 68.09 14.62 17.53
CA GLY A 854 67.51 15.68 18.33
C GLY A 854 66.18 16.23 17.78
N GLN A 855 65.62 15.66 16.67
CA GLN A 855 64.34 16.05 16.13
C GLN A 855 63.22 15.22 16.76
N PRO A 856 61.99 15.77 16.88
CA PRO A 856 60.86 15.02 17.35
C PRO A 856 60.59 13.84 16.43
N ILE A 857 60.41 12.66 17.00
CA ILE A 857 59.97 11.49 16.25
C ILE A 857 58.53 11.74 15.80
N VAL A 858 58.27 11.62 14.50
CA VAL A 858 56.96 11.80 13.91
C VAL A 858 56.48 10.50 13.25
N ASP A 859 55.19 10.22 13.43
CA ASP A 859 54.48 9.14 12.72
C ASP A 859 53.54 9.75 11.68
N VAL A 860 53.42 9.10 10.53
CA VAL A 860 52.37 9.41 9.51
C VAL A 860 51.24 8.44 9.71
N VAL A 861 50.04 8.96 9.98
CA VAL A 861 48.84 8.17 10.20
C VAL A 861 47.77 8.59 9.24
N ASP A 862 46.96 7.62 8.82
CA ASP A 862 45.73 7.87 8.02
C ASP A 862 44.62 8.30 8.96
N ASP A 863 43.88 9.37 8.60
CA ASP A 863 42.84 10.01 9.41
C ASP A 863 41.48 9.27 9.34
N LEU A 864 41.46 7.94 9.42
CA LEU A 864 40.24 7.15 9.41
C LEU A 864 40.04 6.41 10.75
N PRO A 865 39.22 6.94 11.68
CA PRO A 865 38.97 6.31 12.97
C PRO A 865 38.13 5.03 12.85
N ALA A 866 38.21 4.15 13.87
CA ALA A 866 37.52 2.85 13.90
C ALA A 866 36.00 2.95 13.67
N SER A 867 35.38 4.01 14.16
CA SER A 867 33.94 4.24 14.00
C SER A 867 33.51 4.48 12.54
N GLU A 868 34.41 4.77 11.63
CA GLU A 868 34.15 5.07 10.22
C GLU A 868 34.70 4.01 9.26
N ARG A 869 35.39 2.97 9.76
CA ARG A 869 35.87 1.83 8.98
C ARG A 869 34.74 0.90 8.60
N PHE A 870 35.02 0.05 7.61
CA PHE A 870 34.09 -1.02 7.19
C PHE A 870 34.33 -2.28 8.03
N PHE A 871 33.19 -2.96 8.29
CA PHE A 871 33.15 -4.25 8.95
C PHE A 871 32.20 -5.15 8.15
N ALA A 872 32.41 -6.44 8.17
CA ALA A 872 31.56 -7.43 7.53
C ALA A 872 31.52 -8.74 8.32
N GLY A 873 30.53 -9.58 8.04
CA GLY A 873 30.11 -10.76 8.79
C GLY A 873 28.74 -10.52 9.42
N GLY A 874 27.96 -11.55 9.57
CA GLY A 874 26.59 -11.49 10.12
C GLY A 874 25.50 -11.64 9.06
N ASP A 875 24.28 -11.52 9.52
CA ASP A 875 23.05 -11.85 8.82
C ASP A 875 22.74 -10.98 7.58
N THR A 876 23.28 -9.76 7.52
CA THR A 876 23.03 -8.81 6.43
C THR A 876 24.21 -8.65 5.47
N THR A 877 25.35 -9.30 5.73
CA THR A 877 26.55 -9.19 4.91
C THR A 877 26.98 -10.55 4.35
N VAL A 878 27.79 -11.33 5.06
CA VAL A 878 28.20 -12.67 4.66
C VAL A 878 27.79 -13.66 5.74
N ARG A 879 26.71 -14.38 5.50
CA ARG A 879 26.17 -15.39 6.42
C ARG A 879 27.13 -16.57 6.53
N GLY A 880 27.26 -17.15 7.69
CA GLY A 880 28.31 -18.15 7.98
C GLY A 880 29.46 -17.57 8.81
N PHE A 881 29.55 -16.23 8.89
CA PHE A 881 30.45 -15.53 9.81
C PHE A 881 29.64 -14.83 10.92
N ALA A 882 30.18 -14.78 12.11
CA ALA A 882 29.60 -13.99 13.19
C ALA A 882 29.68 -12.48 12.86
N LEU A 883 28.95 -11.66 13.61
CA LEU A 883 28.90 -10.21 13.40
C LEU A 883 30.32 -9.60 13.38
N ASP A 884 30.61 -8.86 12.31
CA ASP A 884 31.87 -8.16 12.06
C ASP A 884 33.12 -9.05 11.96
N GLN A 885 33.01 -10.39 11.95
CA GLN A 885 34.15 -11.34 12.01
C GLN A 885 34.72 -11.73 10.64
N LEU A 886 34.30 -11.11 9.57
CA LEU A 886 34.86 -11.33 8.24
C LEU A 886 36.01 -10.34 7.98
N GLY A 887 37.18 -10.83 7.67
CA GLY A 887 38.33 -9.97 7.37
C GLY A 887 39.60 -10.74 6.96
N THR A 888 40.61 -9.97 6.55
CA THR A 888 41.95 -10.48 6.34
C THR A 888 42.70 -10.51 7.71
N PRO A 889 43.83 -11.20 7.82
CA PRO A 889 44.64 -11.20 9.04
C PRO A 889 45.04 -9.79 9.53
N ALA A 890 45.13 -8.82 8.61
CA ALA A 890 45.46 -7.43 8.96
C ALA A 890 44.23 -6.63 9.47
N THR A 891 43.02 -7.15 9.38
CA THR A 891 41.79 -6.52 9.86
C THR A 891 41.19 -7.21 11.09
N LEU A 892 41.88 -8.21 11.60
CA LEU A 892 41.57 -8.93 12.84
C LEU A 892 42.78 -8.79 13.80
N ALA A 893 42.52 -8.51 15.06
CA ALA A 893 43.55 -8.46 16.10
C ALA A 893 44.05 -9.88 16.42
N GLU A 894 45.22 -10.00 17.10
CA GLU A 894 45.77 -11.29 17.51
C GLU A 894 44.83 -12.09 18.42
N ASP A 895 44.04 -11.43 19.23
CA ASP A 895 42.97 -12.02 20.07
C ASP A 895 41.69 -12.39 19.31
N GLY A 896 41.60 -12.09 17.99
CA GLY A 896 40.53 -12.42 17.09
C GLY A 896 39.39 -11.39 17.03
N PHE A 897 39.53 -10.23 17.68
CA PHE A 897 38.52 -9.16 17.57
C PHE A 897 38.69 -8.33 16.28
N PRO A 898 37.59 -7.88 15.65
CA PRO A 898 37.67 -7.14 14.38
C PRO A 898 38.18 -5.71 14.58
N LEU A 899 39.20 -5.33 13.82
CA LEU A 899 39.79 -3.97 13.77
C LEU A 899 39.08 -3.10 12.68
N GLY A 900 38.36 -3.74 11.76
CA GLY A 900 37.82 -3.11 10.59
C GLY A 900 38.84 -2.72 9.53
N GLY A 901 38.39 -2.32 8.37
CA GLY A 901 39.22 -2.00 7.22
C GLY A 901 38.78 -0.79 6.43
N ASN A 902 39.65 -0.35 5.52
CA ASN A 902 39.43 0.80 4.67
C ASN A 902 38.71 0.40 3.34
N ALA A 903 38.66 -0.90 3.03
CA ALA A 903 37.91 -1.39 1.88
C ALA A 903 37.10 -2.63 2.24
N VAL A 904 35.96 -2.80 1.58
CA VAL A 904 35.08 -3.95 1.75
C VAL A 904 34.44 -4.34 0.41
N ALA A 905 34.37 -5.64 0.14
CA ALA A 905 33.59 -6.18 -0.94
C ALA A 905 32.67 -7.29 -0.41
N ILE A 906 31.38 -7.27 -0.81
CA ILE A 906 30.37 -8.24 -0.39
C ILE A 906 29.54 -8.61 -1.61
N PHE A 907 29.33 -9.90 -1.83
CA PHE A 907 28.51 -10.47 -2.89
C PHE A 907 27.56 -11.48 -2.27
N ASN A 908 26.29 -11.40 -2.64
CA ASN A 908 25.27 -12.32 -2.18
C ASN A 908 24.44 -12.81 -3.38
N ALA A 909 24.07 -14.08 -3.37
CA ALA A 909 23.13 -14.65 -4.31
C ALA A 909 22.16 -15.57 -3.57
N GLU A 910 20.87 -15.42 -3.84
CA GLU A 910 19.80 -16.22 -3.23
C GLU A 910 18.88 -16.80 -4.29
N LEU A 911 18.45 -18.02 -4.08
CA LEU A 911 17.32 -18.63 -4.76
C LEU A 911 16.19 -18.76 -3.74
N ARG A 912 15.11 -17.98 -3.93
CA ARG A 912 13.94 -17.94 -3.04
C ARG A 912 12.84 -18.78 -3.63
N VAL A 913 12.35 -19.77 -2.90
CA VAL A 913 11.30 -20.71 -3.33
C VAL A 913 10.14 -20.60 -2.35
N PRO A 914 8.99 -20.07 -2.78
CA PRO A 914 7.78 -20.07 -1.94
C PRO A 914 7.23 -21.49 -1.83
N LEU A 915 6.67 -21.83 -0.67
CA LEU A 915 6.03 -23.12 -0.39
C LEU A 915 4.51 -22.90 -0.23
N PHE A 916 3.99 -22.93 0.98
CA PHE A 916 2.57 -22.77 1.30
C PHE A 916 2.37 -21.89 2.54
N GLY A 917 1.21 -21.25 2.67
CA GLY A 917 0.82 -20.51 3.87
C GLY A 917 1.80 -19.39 4.29
N GLY A 918 2.45 -18.72 3.32
CA GLY A 918 3.44 -17.68 3.60
C GLY A 918 4.83 -18.20 3.99
N LEU A 919 5.03 -19.53 3.98
CA LEU A 919 6.32 -20.18 4.23
C LEU A 919 7.12 -20.27 2.93
N GLY A 920 8.44 -20.04 2.99
CA GLY A 920 9.36 -20.21 1.87
C GLY A 920 10.71 -20.73 2.34
N VAL A 921 11.49 -21.25 1.41
CA VAL A 921 12.88 -21.67 1.63
C VAL A 921 13.82 -20.88 0.74
N VAL A 922 15.04 -20.69 1.21
CA VAL A 922 16.08 -19.97 0.48
C VAL A 922 17.36 -20.78 0.50
N GLY A 923 17.96 -20.96 -0.67
CA GLY A 923 19.36 -21.38 -0.80
C GLY A 923 20.22 -20.16 -1.11
N PHE A 924 21.39 -20.04 -0.48
CA PHE A 924 22.24 -18.86 -0.69
C PHE A 924 23.73 -19.18 -0.81
N VAL A 925 24.42 -18.30 -1.51
CA VAL A 925 25.88 -18.24 -1.62
C VAL A 925 26.30 -16.80 -1.34
N ASP A 926 27.12 -16.61 -0.35
CA ASP A 926 27.66 -15.31 0.05
C ASP A 926 29.18 -15.31 -0.08
N GLY A 927 29.74 -14.18 -0.45
CA GLY A 927 31.18 -13.98 -0.52
C GLY A 927 31.57 -12.56 -0.15
N GLY A 928 32.72 -12.36 0.46
CA GLY A 928 33.18 -11.03 0.78
C GLY A 928 34.49 -11.02 1.54
N ASN A 929 35.03 -9.84 1.73
CA ASN A 929 36.15 -9.62 2.65
C ASN A 929 36.27 -8.14 3.04
N VAL A 930 37.00 -7.88 4.12
CA VAL A 930 37.38 -6.55 4.59
C VAL A 930 38.89 -6.44 4.50
N PHE A 931 39.36 -5.37 3.85
CA PHE A 931 40.79 -5.14 3.58
C PHE A 931 41.30 -3.96 4.39
N ALA A 932 42.52 -4.08 4.90
CA ALA A 932 43.11 -3.08 5.81
C ALA A 932 43.32 -1.71 5.12
N ARG A 933 43.65 -1.71 3.81
CA ARG A 933 43.85 -0.51 3.00
C ARG A 933 43.09 -0.68 1.66
N THR A 934 42.84 0.42 0.99
CA THR A 934 42.31 0.41 -0.36
C THR A 934 43.26 -0.24 -1.40
N SER A 935 44.60 -0.11 -1.17
CA SER A 935 45.61 -0.77 -1.98
C SER A 935 45.65 -2.31 -1.86
N ASP A 936 45.12 -2.82 -0.77
CA ASP A 936 45.15 -4.27 -0.45
C ASP A 936 43.90 -4.96 -1.01
N PHE A 937 43.05 -4.21 -1.74
CA PHE A 937 41.79 -4.75 -2.32
C PHE A 937 42.10 -5.80 -3.38
N ASP A 938 41.82 -7.06 -3.06
CA ASP A 938 41.99 -8.21 -3.94
C ASP A 938 40.74 -9.12 -3.91
N LEU A 939 40.11 -9.30 -5.08
CA LEU A 939 38.98 -10.22 -5.23
C LEU A 939 39.38 -11.70 -5.10
N GLY A 940 40.67 -12.03 -5.22
CA GLY A 940 41.20 -13.37 -5.00
C GLY A 940 41.22 -13.79 -3.52
N GLU A 941 41.14 -12.83 -2.59
CA GLU A 941 41.12 -13.07 -1.16
C GLU A 941 39.71 -13.12 -0.56
N LEU A 942 38.66 -13.13 -1.40
CA LEU A 942 37.29 -13.22 -0.91
C LEU A 942 37.05 -14.55 -0.18
N ARG A 943 36.36 -14.46 0.97
CA ARG A 943 35.93 -15.61 1.78
C ARG A 943 34.47 -15.90 1.50
N GLY A 944 34.12 -17.18 1.42
CA GLY A 944 32.79 -17.61 1.03
C GLY A 944 32.00 -18.31 2.12
N ALA A 945 30.70 -18.30 1.99
CA ALA A 945 29.76 -19.13 2.72
C ALA A 945 28.63 -19.61 1.80
N VAL A 946 28.15 -20.83 2.03
CA VAL A 946 26.96 -21.37 1.41
C VAL A 946 25.97 -21.75 2.49
N GLY A 947 24.68 -21.75 2.19
CA GLY A 947 23.72 -22.10 3.21
C GLY A 947 22.31 -22.17 2.70
N PHE A 948 21.41 -22.41 3.65
CA PHE A 948 19.98 -22.41 3.41
C PHE A 948 19.24 -21.75 4.57
N GLY A 949 18.03 -21.32 4.30
CA GLY A 949 17.20 -20.64 5.31
C GLY A 949 15.72 -20.83 5.07
N VAL A 950 14.95 -20.53 6.10
CA VAL A 950 13.50 -20.53 6.08
C VAL A 950 13.00 -19.09 6.20
N ARG A 951 11.95 -18.78 5.46
CA ARG A 951 11.27 -17.48 5.43
C ARG A 951 9.81 -17.68 5.80
N TYR A 952 9.29 -16.81 6.63
CA TYR A 952 7.86 -16.75 6.92
C TYR A 952 7.35 -15.32 6.70
N ALA A 953 6.43 -15.16 5.76
CA ALA A 953 5.83 -13.86 5.47
C ALA A 953 4.94 -13.43 6.64
N SER A 954 5.30 -12.35 7.32
CA SER A 954 4.49 -11.75 8.39
C SER A 954 4.02 -10.35 7.98
N PRO A 955 2.96 -9.81 8.60
CA PRO A 955 2.47 -8.46 8.31
C PRO A 955 3.51 -7.33 8.49
N VAL A 956 4.57 -7.60 9.25
CA VAL A 956 5.66 -6.65 9.54
C VAL A 956 6.93 -6.93 8.75
N GLY A 957 6.88 -7.86 7.79
CA GLY A 957 8.01 -8.30 6.97
C GLY A 957 8.39 -9.76 7.18
N PRO A 958 9.21 -10.35 6.31
CA PRO A 958 9.57 -11.75 6.42
C PRO A 958 10.45 -12.02 7.65
N ILE A 959 10.06 -13.00 8.46
CA ILE A 959 10.91 -13.58 9.50
C ILE A 959 11.82 -14.59 8.83
N ARG A 960 13.11 -14.53 9.11
CA ARG A 960 14.12 -15.42 8.53
C ARG A 960 14.96 -16.15 9.56
N VAL A 961 15.29 -17.39 9.23
CA VAL A 961 16.24 -18.22 9.97
C VAL A 961 17.22 -18.79 8.96
N ASP A 962 18.48 -18.38 9.02
CA ASP A 962 19.52 -18.75 8.06
C ASP A 962 20.62 -19.56 8.75
N LEU A 963 21.04 -20.66 8.16
CA LEU A 963 22.18 -21.48 8.55
C LEU A 963 23.23 -21.40 7.46
N GLY A 964 24.35 -20.73 7.74
CA GLY A 964 25.48 -20.61 6.81
C GLY A 964 26.66 -21.51 7.17
N PHE A 965 27.33 -22.00 6.16
CA PHE A 965 28.53 -22.87 6.25
C PHE A 965 29.69 -22.16 5.56
N LYS A 966 30.81 -21.95 6.26
CA LYS A 966 32.03 -21.40 5.68
C LYS A 966 32.63 -22.34 4.66
N THR A 967 33.03 -21.83 3.50
CA THR A 967 33.68 -22.63 2.45
C THR A 967 35.20 -22.79 2.70
N ASP A 968 35.81 -21.81 3.41
CA ASP A 968 37.22 -21.81 3.82
C ASP A 968 37.29 -21.56 5.34
N ARG A 969 37.83 -22.50 6.07
CA ARG A 969 38.02 -22.36 7.53
C ARG A 969 39.50 -21.99 7.78
N ARG A 970 39.71 -20.95 8.55
CA ARG A 970 41.03 -20.56 9.02
C ARG A 970 41.21 -20.96 10.49
N ASN A 971 42.44 -21.07 10.92
CA ASN A 971 42.75 -21.21 12.33
C ASN A 971 42.74 -19.83 13.00
N LEU A 972 42.09 -19.74 14.14
CA LEU A 972 42.10 -18.58 15.00
C LEU A 972 43.50 -18.42 15.58
N ALA A 973 43.87 -17.23 16.12
CA ALA A 973 45.11 -17.01 16.80
C ALA A 973 45.36 -17.99 17.98
N SER A 974 44.26 -18.52 18.57
CA SER A 974 44.30 -19.61 19.58
C SER A 974 44.74 -20.96 19.04
N GLY A 975 45.00 -21.09 17.72
CA GLY A 975 45.28 -22.37 17.03
C GLY A 975 44.08 -23.28 16.79
N LYS A 976 42.88 -22.93 17.28
CA LYS A 976 41.65 -23.65 17.03
C LYS A 976 41.07 -23.27 15.63
N PRO A 977 40.50 -24.20 14.87
CA PRO A 977 39.81 -23.87 13.64
C PRO A 977 38.53 -23.07 13.93
N GLU A 978 38.23 -22.10 13.07
CA GLU A 978 36.95 -21.36 13.10
C GLU A 978 35.75 -22.33 13.09
N ARG A 979 34.65 -21.94 13.71
CA ARG A 979 33.39 -22.70 13.61
C ARG A 979 32.94 -22.78 12.15
N LEU A 980 32.49 -23.97 11.74
CA LEU A 980 32.02 -24.21 10.36
C LEU A 980 30.74 -23.46 10.06
N THR A 981 29.85 -23.37 11.04
CA THR A 981 28.47 -22.88 10.88
C THR A 981 28.20 -21.63 11.68
N ALA A 982 27.32 -20.77 11.17
CA ALA A 982 26.70 -19.70 11.92
C ALA A 982 25.19 -19.67 11.68
N LEU A 983 24.42 -19.52 12.75
CA LEU A 983 22.96 -19.41 12.74
C LEU A 983 22.57 -17.94 12.92
N HIS A 984 21.67 -17.47 12.06
CA HIS A 984 21.12 -16.12 12.11
C HIS A 984 19.60 -16.16 12.14
N VAL A 985 19.00 -15.37 13.03
CA VAL A 985 17.55 -15.17 13.12
C VAL A 985 17.27 -13.68 13.08
N SER A 986 16.48 -13.23 12.11
CA SER A 986 16.22 -11.79 11.95
C SER A 986 14.90 -11.53 11.20
N LEU A 987 14.47 -10.27 11.22
CA LEU A 987 13.30 -9.76 10.51
C LEU A 987 13.75 -8.96 9.28
N GLY A 988 13.08 -9.15 8.15
CA GLY A 988 13.40 -8.52 6.87
C GLY A 988 14.20 -9.41 5.92
N GLN A 989 14.51 -8.91 4.71
CA GLN A 989 15.35 -9.62 3.75
C GLN A 989 16.85 -9.48 4.11
N ALA A 990 17.70 -10.36 3.56
CA ALA A 990 19.14 -10.30 3.80
C ALA A 990 19.80 -9.06 3.16
N PHE A 991 19.23 -8.61 2.02
CA PHE A 991 19.65 -7.43 1.27
C PHE A 991 18.52 -6.87 0.43
#